data_ea50b60ef6d7c90c3d5422d97e96d6ba
#
_entry.id   ea50b60ef6d7c90c3d5422d97e96d6ba
#
_cell.length_a   1.000
_cell.length_b   1.000
_cell.length_c   1.000
_cell.angle_alpha   90.00
_cell.angle_beta   90.00
_cell.angle_gamma   90.00
#
_symmetry.space_group_name_H-M   'P 1'
#
loop_
_entity.id
_entity.type
_entity.pdbx_description
1 polymer ?
#
loop_
_entity_poly.entity_id
_entity_poly.type
_entity_poly.pdbx_seq_one_letter_code
_entity_poly.pdbx_strand_id
1 'polypeptide(L)'
;MSATGDVRYEADIRWTTHGVAHIRAADWGSLGFGQGWACARDHLPTLADQIVKVRSERALFHGPGHDDANIASDFGYLALGVAARAATLRDAQPDHARALISGYVAGYNQQLAESRATGSLPEWCADAPWLRPISELDFYAYVGDVALLASGRNLAGLLGRAEAPGPDGPVPPSPMSALGGADGGDTFGASNGWAFGRDATASGHGIVMANPHFPWGGEARFWECHLTVPGVVDVYGASLVGTPGVQIGFNQDVAWAHTVSRGARFTLNRLDLVPGAPTSYRFGTEERAMVSSAHAVSVLEPNGSARTVERTLWSAHHGPMVNLPLLGWGTEIGFSLRDANTDNVDLVAQFLGMNTARSLDEFQQVFATVKGLPWVNTLAADRTGRAWYTDASPTPNLTAEAQQRFVERVATDPIAALLHEARVTLLDGSDPGDEWQDHPDARSPGLIPPARLPQLERSDYVANANDSHWLTHPDEPLEGYSPLHGFERSAPTLRTRQNHLVAAALAATGVATVDTILTALLDNASLSADLLLDDVVDRGRAAGSLDGVDLAAAAEVLAGWDRRADLTSRGAALWREFMASFEPLAQRSAGALFAEGFDPDHPVSTPRGLAPAPADGIDLVVLGLFAAVRALETAGIAIDAPLGDVQWAQRGEHRVPVHGGGEGEGLCNILAPVGALVSTSFEPGPARLEPIPGRTERTGLAVGGYRCTYGTSFLMAVELTDDGPVGQGLLAYGQSGDATSPHHVDGTEAYAAKAVRPLLFADTDIEADPNLMRQTIVG
;
A
#
# COMPACT_ATOMS: atom_id res chain seq x y z
N MET A 1 -23.97 -29.15 29.57
CA MET A 1 -22.64 -29.75 29.57
C MET A 1 -22.35 -30.15 28.12
N SER A 2 -21.80 -29.25 27.33
CA SER A 2 -21.31 -29.50 25.98
C SER A 2 -19.88 -30.06 26.16
N ALA A 3 -19.65 -31.27 25.69
CA ALA A 3 -18.33 -31.85 25.65
C ALA A 3 -17.49 -31.01 24.65
N THR A 4 -16.61 -30.18 25.18
CA THR A 4 -15.49 -29.65 24.40
C THR A 4 -14.54 -30.82 24.18
N GLY A 5 -14.77 -31.61 23.12
CA GLY A 5 -13.70 -32.45 22.57
C GLY A 5 -12.56 -31.51 22.15
N ASP A 6 -11.33 -31.82 22.55
CA ASP A 6 -10.15 -31.11 22.07
C ASP A 6 -10.21 -31.14 20.54
N VAL A 7 -10.36 -29.98 19.92
CA VAL A 7 -10.30 -29.84 18.45
C VAL A 7 -8.85 -30.10 18.07
N ARG A 8 -8.62 -31.20 17.36
CA ARG A 8 -7.29 -31.55 16.89
C ARG A 8 -7.11 -31.02 15.47
N TYR A 9 -6.13 -30.15 15.29
CA TYR A 9 -5.72 -29.66 13.97
C TYR A 9 -4.59 -30.52 13.42
N GLU A 10 -4.57 -30.70 12.10
CA GLU A 10 -3.47 -31.39 11.40
C GLU A 10 -3.28 -30.76 10.01
N ALA A 11 -2.06 -30.38 9.68
CA ALA A 11 -1.71 -29.85 8.38
C ALA A 11 -0.37 -30.42 7.88
N ASP A 12 -0.34 -30.75 6.59
CA ASP A 12 0.88 -31.09 5.86
C ASP A 12 1.44 -29.85 5.16
N ILE A 13 2.69 -29.52 5.46
CA ILE A 13 3.37 -28.36 4.87
C ILE A 13 4.55 -28.87 4.04
N ARG A 14 4.59 -28.47 2.78
CA ARG A 14 5.70 -28.69 1.87
C ARG A 14 6.34 -27.34 1.56
N TRP A 15 7.62 -27.19 1.90
CA TRP A 15 8.39 -25.99 1.52
C TRP A 15 9.20 -26.27 0.26
N THR A 16 9.02 -25.43 -0.73
CA THR A 16 9.78 -25.45 -1.98
C THR A 16 10.92 -24.44 -1.96
N THR A 17 11.69 -24.38 -3.01
CA THR A 17 12.77 -23.41 -3.20
C THR A 17 12.26 -21.98 -2.86
N HIS A 18 13.10 -21.16 -2.21
CA HIS A 18 12.79 -19.86 -1.63
C HIS A 18 11.84 -19.88 -0.41
N GLY A 19 11.60 -21.05 0.18
CA GLY A 19 10.83 -21.17 1.42
C GLY A 19 9.31 -20.99 1.28
N VAL A 20 8.76 -21.15 0.08
CA VAL A 20 7.31 -21.05 -0.16
C VAL A 20 6.60 -22.22 0.51
N ALA A 21 5.60 -21.91 1.34
CA ALA A 21 4.82 -22.89 2.08
C ALA A 21 3.59 -23.36 1.27
N HIS A 22 3.57 -24.63 0.90
CA HIS A 22 2.40 -25.30 0.32
C HIS A 22 1.71 -26.09 1.42
N ILE A 23 0.56 -25.59 1.89
CA ILE A 23 -0.16 -26.06 3.06
C ILE A 23 -1.39 -26.85 2.63
N ARG A 24 -1.45 -28.13 2.99
CA ARG A 24 -2.57 -29.01 2.68
C ARG A 24 -3.23 -29.50 3.97
N ALA A 25 -4.55 -29.40 4.05
CA ALA A 25 -5.30 -29.83 5.21
C ALA A 25 -6.65 -30.46 4.81
N ALA A 26 -7.33 -31.09 5.77
CA ALA A 26 -8.62 -31.73 5.53
C ALA A 26 -9.83 -30.77 5.66
N ASP A 27 -9.64 -29.65 6.36
CA ASP A 27 -10.68 -28.68 6.66
C ASP A 27 -10.11 -27.26 6.86
N TRP A 28 -10.99 -26.27 6.98
CA TRP A 28 -10.62 -24.87 7.15
C TRP A 28 -9.86 -24.58 8.45
N GLY A 29 -10.20 -25.26 9.56
CA GLY A 29 -9.52 -25.08 10.84
C GLY A 29 -8.09 -25.57 10.77
N SER A 30 -7.89 -26.76 10.24
CA SER A 30 -6.57 -27.36 10.01
C SER A 30 -5.75 -26.57 8.99
N LEU A 31 -6.39 -26.02 7.94
CA LEU A 31 -5.72 -25.11 6.98
C LEU A 31 -5.23 -23.84 7.68
N GLY A 32 -6.09 -23.21 8.48
CA GLY A 32 -5.73 -22.03 9.27
C GLY A 32 -4.59 -22.31 10.24
N PHE A 33 -4.60 -23.46 10.89
CA PHE A 33 -3.53 -23.91 11.79
C PHE A 33 -2.20 -24.02 11.05
N GLY A 34 -2.17 -24.63 9.87
CA GLY A 34 -0.99 -24.70 9.02
C GLY A 34 -0.48 -23.34 8.60
N GLN A 35 -1.40 -22.45 8.15
CA GLN A 35 -1.04 -21.10 7.70
C GLN A 35 -0.51 -20.26 8.87
N GLY A 36 -1.17 -20.28 10.03
CA GLY A 36 -0.74 -19.53 11.21
C GLY A 36 0.61 -19.99 11.74
N TRP A 37 0.85 -21.30 11.77
CA TRP A 37 2.14 -21.88 12.18
C TRP A 37 3.27 -21.49 11.20
N ALA A 38 3.06 -21.65 9.89
CA ALA A 38 4.07 -21.36 8.88
C ALA A 38 4.38 -19.86 8.77
N CYS A 39 3.36 -19.00 8.80
CA CYS A 39 3.56 -17.55 8.81
C CYS A 39 4.27 -17.08 10.08
N ALA A 40 3.95 -17.64 11.24
CA ALA A 40 4.62 -17.32 12.50
C ALA A 40 6.10 -17.82 12.50
N ARG A 41 6.40 -18.96 11.87
CA ARG A 41 7.79 -19.39 11.68
C ARG A 41 8.65 -18.32 11.02
N ASP A 42 8.10 -17.60 10.05
CA ASP A 42 8.81 -16.60 9.26
C ASP A 42 8.71 -15.18 9.83
N HIS A 43 7.64 -14.86 10.61
CA HIS A 43 7.28 -13.49 10.99
C HIS A 43 6.75 -13.33 12.41
N LEU A 44 7.13 -14.21 13.33
CA LEU A 44 6.60 -14.22 14.71
C LEU A 44 6.74 -12.87 15.44
N PRO A 45 7.91 -12.20 15.44
CA PRO A 45 8.04 -10.91 16.12
C PRO A 45 7.16 -9.82 15.51
N THR A 46 7.04 -9.76 14.19
CA THR A 46 6.18 -8.81 13.49
C THR A 46 4.72 -8.98 13.90
N LEU A 47 4.23 -10.23 13.89
CA LEU A 47 2.85 -10.55 14.28
C LEU A 47 2.57 -10.19 15.74
N ALA A 48 3.48 -10.54 16.64
CA ALA A 48 3.35 -10.22 18.06
C ALA A 48 3.29 -8.71 18.32
N ASP A 49 4.14 -7.91 17.64
CA ASP A 49 4.11 -6.46 17.74
C ASP A 49 2.79 -5.85 17.22
N GLN A 50 2.23 -6.41 16.15
CA GLN A 50 0.93 -5.93 15.65
C GLN A 50 -0.20 -6.20 16.68
N ILE A 51 -0.13 -7.28 17.43
CA ILE A 51 -1.07 -7.55 18.51
C ILE A 51 -0.87 -6.55 19.68
N VAL A 52 0.38 -6.21 20.03
CA VAL A 52 0.67 -5.13 20.99
C VAL A 52 0.03 -3.82 20.55
N LYS A 53 0.15 -3.49 19.29
CA LYS A 53 -0.44 -2.28 18.68
C LYS A 53 -1.95 -2.22 18.82
N VAL A 54 -2.66 -3.26 18.38
CA VAL A 54 -4.13 -3.27 18.41
C VAL A 54 -4.72 -3.39 19.82
N ARG A 55 -3.92 -3.82 20.79
CA ARG A 55 -4.24 -3.80 22.22
C ARG A 55 -3.98 -2.46 22.90
N SER A 56 -3.40 -1.47 22.18
CA SER A 56 -2.99 -0.17 22.76
C SER A 56 -1.97 -0.34 23.89
N GLU A 57 -0.94 -1.16 23.67
CA GLU A 57 0.09 -1.51 24.66
C GLU A 57 1.51 -1.14 24.21
N ARG A 58 1.67 -0.36 23.13
CA ARG A 58 3.00 0.02 22.64
C ARG A 58 3.80 0.81 23.66
N ALA A 59 3.18 1.79 24.29
CA ALA A 59 3.84 2.59 25.32
C ALA A 59 4.21 1.74 26.55
N LEU A 60 3.47 0.68 26.86
CA LEU A 60 3.76 -0.25 27.94
C LEU A 60 5.05 -1.05 27.71
N PHE A 61 5.32 -1.46 26.47
CA PHE A 61 6.47 -2.33 26.14
C PHE A 61 7.66 -1.59 25.55
N HIS A 62 7.42 -0.48 24.86
CA HIS A 62 8.45 0.24 24.10
C HIS A 62 8.68 1.68 24.61
N GLY A 63 8.06 2.05 25.75
CA GLY A 63 8.16 3.41 26.31
C GLY A 63 7.36 4.44 25.49
N PRO A 64 7.51 5.74 25.80
CA PRO A 64 6.70 6.82 25.20
C PRO A 64 6.92 6.97 23.69
N GLY A 65 8.08 6.55 23.16
CA GLY A 65 8.50 6.82 21.79
C GLY A 65 9.01 8.27 21.62
N HIS A 66 9.54 8.59 20.43
CA HIS A 66 9.93 9.95 20.08
C HIS A 66 8.67 10.83 20.00
N ASP A 67 8.69 12.01 20.61
CA ASP A 67 7.54 12.91 20.69
C ASP A 67 6.24 12.22 21.16
N ASP A 68 6.35 11.29 22.11
CA ASP A 68 5.22 10.52 22.65
C ASP A 68 4.46 9.70 21.58
N ALA A 69 5.14 9.28 20.51
CA ALA A 69 4.49 8.61 19.38
C ALA A 69 3.80 7.30 19.78
N ASN A 70 4.36 6.51 20.72
CA ASN A 70 3.74 5.29 21.20
C ASN A 70 2.49 5.57 22.04
N ILE A 71 2.54 6.63 22.89
CA ILE A 71 1.38 7.06 23.67
C ILE A 71 0.27 7.53 22.72
N ALA A 72 0.61 8.33 21.71
CA ALA A 72 -0.35 8.79 20.71
C ALA A 72 -0.92 7.62 19.89
N SER A 73 -0.10 6.63 19.52
CA SER A 73 -0.56 5.41 18.88
C SER A 73 -1.58 4.67 19.74
N ASP A 74 -1.29 4.42 21.02
CA ASP A 74 -2.17 3.68 21.91
C ASP A 74 -3.53 4.35 22.08
N PHE A 75 -3.56 5.68 22.33
CA PHE A 75 -4.82 6.43 22.36
C PHE A 75 -5.51 6.48 21.00
N GLY A 76 -4.77 6.52 19.90
CA GLY A 76 -5.31 6.45 18.54
C GLY A 76 -6.04 5.13 18.27
N TYR A 77 -5.46 4.00 18.70
CA TYR A 77 -6.11 2.67 18.57
C TYR A 77 -7.33 2.53 19.48
N LEU A 78 -7.33 3.15 20.67
CA LEU A 78 -8.53 3.29 21.50
C LEU A 78 -9.61 4.13 20.81
N ALA A 79 -9.24 5.23 20.14
CA ALA A 79 -10.17 6.07 19.38
C ALA A 79 -10.72 5.33 18.14
N LEU A 80 -9.86 4.61 17.38
CA LEU A 80 -10.27 3.75 16.27
C LEU A 80 -11.15 2.58 16.73
N GLY A 81 -11.00 2.11 17.97
CA GLY A 81 -11.86 1.12 18.60
C GLY A 81 -11.77 -0.29 17.97
N VAL A 82 -10.67 -0.66 17.32
CA VAL A 82 -10.54 -1.97 16.63
C VAL A 82 -10.69 -3.16 17.61
N ALA A 83 -10.08 -3.07 18.80
CA ALA A 83 -10.21 -4.09 19.83
C ALA A 83 -11.65 -4.18 20.37
N ALA A 84 -12.34 -3.05 20.53
CA ALA A 84 -13.72 -3.02 21.01
C ALA A 84 -14.70 -3.68 20.01
N ARG A 85 -14.41 -3.63 18.72
CA ARG A 85 -15.22 -4.25 17.65
C ARG A 85 -14.87 -5.71 17.33
N ALA A 86 -13.79 -6.26 17.90
CA ALA A 86 -13.29 -7.59 17.58
C ALA A 86 -14.35 -8.70 17.78
N ALA A 87 -15.15 -8.62 18.84
CA ALA A 87 -16.23 -9.57 19.09
C ALA A 87 -17.34 -9.50 18.01
N THR A 88 -17.71 -8.30 17.59
CA THR A 88 -18.68 -8.09 16.50
C THR A 88 -18.15 -8.65 15.18
N LEU A 89 -16.85 -8.41 14.87
CA LEU A 89 -16.20 -9.00 13.70
C LEU A 89 -16.28 -10.53 13.74
N ARG A 90 -15.90 -11.15 14.86
CA ARG A 90 -15.96 -12.61 15.04
C ARG A 90 -17.36 -13.16 14.81
N ASP A 91 -18.35 -12.57 15.45
CA ASP A 91 -19.73 -13.07 15.46
C ASP A 91 -20.41 -12.92 14.08
N ALA A 92 -19.94 -11.97 13.26
CA ALA A 92 -20.41 -11.76 11.88
C ALA A 92 -19.82 -12.76 10.87
N GLN A 93 -18.70 -13.43 11.18
CA GLN A 93 -18.05 -14.33 10.23
C GLN A 93 -18.87 -15.59 9.94
N PRO A 94 -18.84 -16.10 8.70
CA PRO A 94 -19.35 -17.43 8.40
C PRO A 94 -18.50 -18.52 9.07
N ASP A 95 -19.07 -19.70 9.26
CA ASP A 95 -18.46 -20.80 10.03
C ASP A 95 -17.06 -21.19 9.54
N HIS A 96 -16.87 -21.25 8.23
CA HIS A 96 -15.58 -21.60 7.63
C HIS A 96 -14.50 -20.56 7.90
N ALA A 97 -14.85 -19.28 7.89
CA ALA A 97 -13.91 -18.19 8.22
C ALA A 97 -13.56 -18.21 9.71
N ARG A 98 -14.55 -18.47 10.60
CA ARG A 98 -14.27 -18.66 12.03
C ARG A 98 -13.33 -19.82 12.27
N ALA A 99 -13.59 -20.97 11.62
CA ALA A 99 -12.74 -22.15 11.75
C ALA A 99 -11.29 -21.86 11.30
N LEU A 100 -11.11 -21.19 10.16
CA LEU A 100 -9.79 -20.79 9.65
C LEU A 100 -9.06 -19.90 10.67
N ILE A 101 -9.72 -18.89 11.24
CA ILE A 101 -9.11 -17.97 12.21
C ILE A 101 -8.79 -18.67 13.52
N SER A 102 -9.68 -19.52 14.04
CA SER A 102 -9.40 -20.31 15.25
C SER A 102 -8.17 -21.19 15.07
N GLY A 103 -8.07 -21.86 13.91
CA GLY A 103 -6.88 -22.63 13.55
C GLY A 103 -5.62 -21.74 13.44
N TYR A 104 -5.72 -20.59 12.77
CA TYR A 104 -4.59 -19.67 12.62
C TYR A 104 -4.00 -19.24 13.96
N VAL A 105 -4.86 -18.87 14.91
CA VAL A 105 -4.47 -18.48 16.27
C VAL A 105 -3.78 -19.66 16.99
N ALA A 106 -4.33 -20.88 16.86
CA ALA A 106 -3.72 -22.07 17.42
C ALA A 106 -2.33 -22.34 16.84
N GLY A 107 -2.18 -22.22 15.50
CA GLY A 107 -0.89 -22.39 14.81
C GLY A 107 0.17 -21.37 15.26
N TYR A 108 -0.20 -20.09 15.33
CA TYR A 108 0.68 -19.05 15.87
C TYR A 108 1.13 -19.37 17.29
N ASN A 109 0.21 -19.73 18.17
CA ASN A 109 0.51 -20.02 19.59
C ASN A 109 1.40 -21.25 19.73
N GLN A 110 1.20 -22.27 18.92
CA GLN A 110 2.06 -23.46 18.90
C GLN A 110 3.47 -23.11 18.43
N GLN A 111 3.61 -22.36 17.32
CA GLN A 111 4.92 -21.95 16.80
C GLN A 111 5.69 -21.09 17.82
N LEU A 112 5.02 -20.19 18.53
CA LEU A 112 5.62 -19.44 19.64
C LEU A 112 6.14 -20.36 20.74
N ALA A 113 5.35 -21.36 21.14
CA ALA A 113 5.75 -22.33 22.17
C ALA A 113 6.97 -23.18 21.71
N GLU A 114 6.95 -23.65 20.47
CA GLU A 114 8.06 -24.41 19.87
C GLU A 114 9.33 -23.57 19.76
N SER A 115 9.24 -22.33 19.30
CA SER A 115 10.39 -21.43 19.18
C SER A 115 11.02 -21.12 20.53
N ARG A 116 10.22 -20.97 21.59
CA ARG A 116 10.73 -20.83 22.96
C ARG A 116 11.42 -22.10 23.46
N ALA A 117 10.83 -23.26 23.21
CA ALA A 117 11.38 -24.55 23.66
C ALA A 117 12.69 -24.90 22.97
N THR A 118 12.84 -24.51 21.70
CA THR A 118 14.05 -24.75 20.89
C THR A 118 15.10 -23.63 20.99
N GLY A 119 14.74 -22.48 21.56
CA GLY A 119 15.60 -21.30 21.59
C GLY A 119 15.85 -20.69 20.21
N SER A 120 14.90 -20.84 19.27
CA SER A 120 15.01 -20.33 17.90
C SER A 120 14.43 -18.92 17.71
N LEU A 121 14.02 -18.25 18.80
CA LEU A 121 13.59 -16.86 18.73
C LEU A 121 14.79 -15.95 18.39
N PRO A 122 14.59 -14.88 17.59
CA PRO A 122 15.64 -13.89 17.33
C PRO A 122 16.17 -13.27 18.64
N GLU A 123 17.48 -13.15 18.76
CA GLU A 123 18.16 -12.70 19.99
C GLU A 123 17.60 -11.36 20.52
N TRP A 124 17.28 -10.42 19.63
CA TRP A 124 16.80 -9.08 19.99
C TRP A 124 15.43 -9.07 20.70
N CYS A 125 14.63 -10.16 20.59
CA CYS A 125 13.31 -10.26 21.20
C CYS A 125 13.06 -11.55 21.97
N ALA A 126 14.05 -12.43 22.12
CA ALA A 126 13.87 -13.76 22.73
C ALA A 126 13.25 -13.71 24.13
N ASP A 127 13.65 -12.72 24.95
CA ASP A 127 13.15 -12.50 26.30
C ASP A 127 12.07 -11.40 26.38
N ALA A 128 11.55 -10.93 25.23
CA ALA A 128 10.63 -9.82 25.20
C ALA A 128 9.27 -10.22 25.82
N PRO A 129 8.74 -9.45 26.80
CA PRO A 129 7.50 -9.79 27.51
C PRO A 129 6.25 -9.61 26.62
N TRP A 130 6.38 -8.94 25.50
CA TRP A 130 5.32 -8.75 24.53
C TRP A 130 5.17 -9.92 23.54
N LEU A 131 6.18 -10.78 23.39
CA LEU A 131 6.06 -12.06 22.70
C LEU A 131 5.21 -13.00 23.57
N ARG A 132 3.90 -13.06 23.35
CA ARG A 132 2.97 -13.85 24.17
C ARG A 132 1.90 -14.49 23.31
N PRO A 133 1.22 -15.55 23.83
CA PRO A 133 0.08 -16.12 23.14
C PRO A 133 -0.99 -15.08 22.84
N ILE A 134 -1.66 -15.26 21.72
CA ILE A 134 -2.76 -14.40 21.26
C ILE A 134 -4.10 -15.13 21.40
N SER A 135 -5.17 -14.36 21.55
CA SER A 135 -6.54 -14.85 21.48
C SER A 135 -7.16 -14.60 20.11
N GLU A 136 -8.28 -15.25 19.82
CA GLU A 136 -9.05 -14.95 18.61
C GLU A 136 -9.48 -13.48 18.55
N LEU A 137 -9.86 -12.87 19.67
CA LEU A 137 -10.26 -11.46 19.69
C LEU A 137 -9.09 -10.53 19.35
N ASP A 138 -7.88 -10.84 19.77
CA ASP A 138 -6.70 -10.08 19.37
C ASP A 138 -6.49 -10.16 17.86
N PHE A 139 -6.68 -11.35 17.31
CA PHE A 139 -6.53 -11.57 15.89
C PHE A 139 -7.65 -10.88 15.08
N TYR A 140 -8.89 -10.90 15.55
CA TYR A 140 -9.97 -10.12 14.92
C TYR A 140 -9.73 -8.61 15.02
N ALA A 141 -9.13 -8.10 16.10
CA ALA A 141 -8.72 -6.71 16.20
C ALA A 141 -7.64 -6.38 15.14
N TYR A 142 -6.69 -7.29 14.92
CA TYR A 142 -5.68 -7.15 13.87
C TYR A 142 -6.30 -7.16 12.45
N VAL A 143 -7.25 -8.04 12.18
CA VAL A 143 -8.01 -8.04 10.90
C VAL A 143 -8.73 -6.71 10.69
N GLY A 144 -9.35 -6.16 11.76
CA GLY A 144 -9.95 -4.83 11.72
C GLY A 144 -8.93 -3.71 11.44
N ASP A 145 -7.72 -3.80 11.96
CA ASP A 145 -6.62 -2.88 11.65
C ASP A 145 -6.19 -2.97 10.19
N VAL A 146 -6.11 -4.18 9.62
CA VAL A 146 -5.81 -4.39 8.19
C VAL A 146 -6.88 -3.76 7.29
N ALA A 147 -8.16 -3.82 7.67
CA ALA A 147 -9.21 -3.13 6.93
C ALA A 147 -9.02 -1.61 6.89
N LEU A 148 -8.36 -1.02 7.89
CA LEU A 148 -8.07 0.41 7.99
C LEU A 148 -6.68 0.80 7.44
N LEU A 149 -5.88 -0.13 6.91
CA LEU A 149 -4.46 0.07 6.54
C LEU A 149 -4.24 1.26 5.61
N ALA A 150 -4.98 1.36 4.51
CA ALA A 150 -4.91 2.51 3.60
C ALA A 150 -6.11 3.45 3.82
N SER A 151 -6.47 3.70 5.07
CA SER A 151 -7.60 4.50 5.50
C SER A 151 -7.29 5.20 6.83
N GLY A 152 -8.21 5.22 7.78
CA GLY A 152 -8.11 5.93 9.06
C GLY A 152 -6.95 5.49 9.98
N ARG A 153 -6.39 4.30 9.79
CA ARG A 153 -5.20 3.84 10.52
C ARG A 153 -4.03 4.83 10.44
N ASN A 154 -3.83 5.43 9.27
CA ASN A 154 -2.75 6.39 9.04
C ASN A 154 -2.90 7.68 9.87
N LEU A 155 -4.09 7.91 10.42
CA LEU A 155 -4.39 9.05 11.28
C LEU A 155 -4.36 8.71 12.78
N ALA A 156 -4.00 7.48 13.18
CA ALA A 156 -4.03 7.04 14.58
C ALA A 156 -3.24 7.98 15.51
N GLY A 157 -2.05 8.44 15.10
CA GLY A 157 -1.26 9.41 15.86
C GLY A 157 -1.96 10.76 16.07
N LEU A 158 -2.75 11.20 15.09
CA LEU A 158 -3.52 12.45 15.16
C LEU A 158 -4.77 12.30 16.04
N LEU A 159 -5.43 11.15 15.97
CA LEU A 159 -6.56 10.78 16.82
C LEU A 159 -6.13 10.71 18.29
N GLY A 160 -5.01 10.06 18.56
CA GLY A 160 -4.49 9.92 19.92
C GLY A 160 -4.01 11.23 20.56
N ARG A 161 -3.76 12.29 19.77
CA ARG A 161 -3.38 13.63 20.22
C ARG A 161 -4.57 14.60 20.28
N ALA A 162 -5.78 14.15 19.95
CA ALA A 162 -6.96 15.01 19.93
C ALA A 162 -7.51 15.22 21.34
N GLU A 163 -7.19 16.35 21.92
CA GLU A 163 -7.68 16.80 23.24
C GLU A 163 -8.52 18.06 23.08
N ALA A 164 -9.61 18.16 23.85
CA ALA A 164 -10.46 19.35 23.81
C ALA A 164 -9.73 20.57 24.34
N PRO A 165 -9.94 21.78 23.77
CA PRO A 165 -9.41 23.03 24.31
C PRO A 165 -9.78 23.22 25.79
N GLY A 166 -8.78 23.48 26.61
CA GLY A 166 -8.95 23.74 28.05
C GLY A 166 -9.05 25.22 28.37
N PRO A 167 -9.07 25.56 29.67
CA PRO A 167 -9.08 26.98 30.15
C PRO A 167 -7.85 27.77 29.68
N ASP A 168 -6.73 27.08 29.45
CA ASP A 168 -5.47 27.67 29.00
C ASP A 168 -5.38 27.86 27.48
N GLY A 169 -6.45 27.51 26.75
CA GLY A 169 -6.53 27.63 25.29
C GLY A 169 -6.54 26.29 24.54
N PRO A 170 -6.42 26.34 23.21
CA PRO A 170 -6.37 25.13 22.36
C PRO A 170 -5.09 24.33 22.59
N VAL A 171 -5.19 23.02 22.44
CA VAL A 171 -4.01 22.13 22.39
C VAL A 171 -3.20 22.47 21.14
N PRO A 172 -1.86 22.51 21.21
CA PRO A 172 -1.03 22.72 20.02
C PRO A 172 -1.37 21.74 18.91
N PRO A 173 -1.33 22.16 17.63
CA PRO A 173 -1.47 21.24 16.50
C PRO A 173 -0.48 20.09 16.59
N SER A 174 -0.87 18.92 16.07
CA SER A 174 0.02 17.77 16.00
C SER A 174 1.27 18.08 15.15
N PRO A 175 2.44 17.52 15.49
CA PRO A 175 3.61 17.65 14.62
C PRO A 175 3.36 16.96 13.27
N MET A 176 4.00 17.43 12.20
CA MET A 176 3.91 16.82 10.87
C MET A 176 4.34 15.34 10.88
N SER A 177 5.29 14.97 11.76
CA SER A 177 5.72 13.59 11.99
C SER A 177 4.61 12.65 12.50
N ALA A 178 3.51 13.18 13.01
CA ALA A 178 2.35 12.40 13.44
C ALA A 178 1.46 11.93 12.26
N LEU A 179 1.62 12.54 11.07
CA LEU A 179 1.16 11.94 9.82
C LEU A 179 2.13 10.81 9.48
N GLY A 180 1.69 9.58 9.49
CA GLY A 180 2.50 8.47 9.02
C GLY A 180 3.01 8.79 7.60
N GLY A 181 4.34 8.80 7.38
CA GLY A 181 4.93 9.19 6.10
C GLY A 181 5.41 10.65 6.03
N ALA A 182 5.92 11.20 7.13
CA ALA A 182 6.37 12.59 7.29
C ALA A 182 7.41 13.09 6.27
N ASP A 183 7.92 12.25 5.40
CA ASP A 183 8.93 12.58 4.40
C ASP A 183 8.33 12.86 3.00
N GLY A 184 7.03 13.15 2.89
CA GLY A 184 6.41 13.68 1.66
C GLY A 184 6.05 12.64 0.59
N GLY A 185 6.11 11.34 0.90
CA GLY A 185 5.63 10.27 0.01
C GLY A 185 4.11 10.06 0.09
N ASP A 186 3.53 9.41 -0.91
CA ASP A 186 2.13 8.99 -0.91
C ASP A 186 1.90 8.02 0.27
N THR A 187 1.05 8.39 1.23
CA THR A 187 0.81 7.64 2.48
C THR A 187 -0.04 6.38 2.29
N PHE A 188 -0.52 6.08 1.07
CA PHE A 188 -1.54 5.04 0.87
C PHE A 188 -1.09 3.84 0.04
N GLY A 189 0.15 3.79 -0.42
CA GLY A 189 0.69 2.69 -1.21
C GLY A 189 0.54 2.87 -2.72
N ALA A 190 1.35 2.13 -3.47
CA ALA A 190 1.35 2.11 -4.92
C ALA A 190 1.31 0.67 -5.45
N SER A 191 1.00 0.48 -6.73
CA SER A 191 1.01 -0.84 -7.39
C SER A 191 0.85 -0.67 -8.90
N ASN A 192 1.17 -1.73 -9.66
CA ASN A 192 0.68 -1.92 -11.02
C ASN A 192 -0.14 -3.20 -11.09
N GLY A 193 -1.21 -3.19 -11.86
CA GLY A 193 -1.99 -4.38 -12.19
C GLY A 193 -2.40 -4.34 -13.66
N TRP A 194 -2.19 -5.46 -14.37
CA TRP A 194 -2.66 -5.66 -15.74
C TRP A 194 -3.39 -6.99 -15.82
N ALA A 195 -4.54 -7.01 -16.50
CA ALA A 195 -5.22 -8.24 -16.86
C ALA A 195 -5.43 -8.24 -18.38
N PHE A 196 -4.94 -9.27 -19.05
CA PHE A 196 -5.03 -9.47 -20.50
C PHE A 196 -6.07 -10.53 -20.80
N GLY A 197 -6.89 -10.27 -21.80
CA GLY A 197 -7.91 -11.20 -22.30
C GLY A 197 -7.46 -11.91 -23.57
N ARG A 198 -8.38 -12.73 -24.13
CA ARG A 198 -8.11 -13.63 -25.26
C ARG A 198 -7.59 -12.96 -26.53
N ASP A 199 -7.94 -11.68 -26.76
CA ASP A 199 -7.53 -10.96 -27.97
C ASP A 199 -6.09 -10.46 -27.87
N ALA A 200 -5.50 -10.42 -26.67
CA ALA A 200 -4.15 -9.98 -26.40
C ALA A 200 -3.14 -11.12 -26.24
N THR A 201 -3.58 -12.35 -26.00
CA THR A 201 -2.72 -13.47 -25.62
C THR A 201 -2.57 -14.50 -26.73
N ALA A 202 -1.41 -15.18 -26.79
CA ALA A 202 -1.13 -16.18 -27.80
C ALA A 202 -2.03 -17.42 -27.69
N SER A 203 -2.45 -17.76 -26.48
CA SER A 203 -3.27 -18.96 -26.18
C SER A 203 -4.77 -18.70 -26.28
N GLY A 204 -5.21 -17.44 -26.24
CA GLY A 204 -6.60 -17.08 -26.04
C GLY A 204 -7.09 -17.19 -24.59
N HIS A 205 -6.21 -17.51 -23.64
CA HIS A 205 -6.49 -17.55 -22.21
C HIS A 205 -6.19 -16.20 -21.52
N GLY A 206 -6.74 -16.01 -20.33
CA GLY A 206 -6.44 -14.82 -19.53
C GLY A 206 -5.06 -14.87 -18.88
N ILE A 207 -4.38 -13.71 -18.83
CA ILE A 207 -3.12 -13.52 -18.08
C ILE A 207 -3.30 -12.35 -17.12
N VAL A 208 -2.89 -12.53 -15.86
CA VAL A 208 -2.85 -11.43 -14.88
C VAL A 208 -1.42 -11.18 -14.44
N MET A 209 -1.03 -9.91 -14.45
CA MET A 209 0.20 -9.41 -13.82
C MET A 209 -0.15 -8.62 -12.57
N ALA A 210 0.48 -8.96 -11.45
CA ALA A 210 0.43 -8.23 -10.19
C ALA A 210 1.82 -7.72 -9.81
N ASN A 211 1.89 -6.43 -9.49
CA ASN A 211 3.12 -5.79 -9.03
C ASN A 211 2.80 -4.75 -7.95
N PRO A 212 2.41 -5.17 -6.74
CA PRO A 212 2.23 -4.27 -5.62
C PRO A 212 3.56 -3.64 -5.19
N HIS A 213 3.51 -2.34 -4.86
CA HIS A 213 4.64 -1.59 -4.31
C HIS A 213 4.38 -1.34 -2.83
N PHE A 214 5.08 -2.10 -1.99
CA PHE A 214 4.87 -2.13 -0.56
C PHE A 214 6.23 -2.08 0.19
N PRO A 215 6.21 -1.81 1.52
CA PRO A 215 7.42 -1.82 2.34
C PRO A 215 8.14 -3.17 2.29
N TRP A 216 9.47 -3.12 2.33
CA TRP A 216 10.35 -4.30 2.38
C TRP A 216 10.64 -4.77 3.80
N GLY A 217 10.02 -4.16 4.80
CA GLY A 217 10.11 -4.49 6.21
C GLY A 217 8.78 -4.32 6.94
N GLY A 218 8.63 -4.98 8.07
CA GLY A 218 7.48 -4.88 8.95
C GLY A 218 6.21 -5.56 8.47
N GLU A 219 5.07 -5.13 9.01
CA GLU A 219 3.76 -5.79 8.87
C GLU A 219 3.11 -5.63 7.50
N ALA A 220 3.45 -4.57 6.76
CA ALA A 220 2.89 -4.35 5.44
C ALA A 220 3.62 -5.14 4.32
N ARG A 221 4.46 -6.11 4.69
CA ARG A 221 5.05 -7.07 3.76
C ARG A 221 4.03 -8.12 3.34
N PHE A 222 4.21 -8.65 2.14
CA PHE A 222 3.53 -9.88 1.72
C PHE A 222 4.31 -11.11 2.19
N TRP A 223 3.57 -12.18 2.42
CA TRP A 223 4.04 -13.54 2.65
C TRP A 223 3.38 -14.47 1.65
N GLU A 224 4.17 -15.27 0.95
CA GLU A 224 3.72 -16.10 -0.17
C GLU A 224 3.37 -17.51 0.31
N CYS A 225 2.23 -18.05 -0.13
CA CYS A 225 1.80 -19.40 0.22
C CYS A 225 0.86 -20.02 -0.80
N HIS A 226 0.73 -21.34 -0.70
CA HIS A 226 -0.26 -22.14 -1.42
C HIS A 226 -1.13 -22.86 -0.39
N LEU A 227 -2.45 -22.72 -0.49
CA LEU A 227 -3.43 -23.21 0.48
C LEU A 227 -4.38 -24.20 -0.19
N THR A 228 -4.44 -25.44 0.33
CA THR A 228 -5.26 -26.52 -0.27
C THR A 228 -6.13 -27.22 0.78
N VAL A 229 -7.45 -27.19 0.59
CA VAL A 229 -8.39 -28.16 1.14
C VAL A 229 -9.03 -28.90 -0.02
N PRO A 230 -8.74 -30.19 -0.23
CA PRO A 230 -9.16 -30.92 -1.43
C PRO A 230 -10.65 -30.79 -1.74
N GLY A 231 -10.97 -30.34 -2.95
CA GLY A 231 -12.35 -30.14 -3.42
C GLY A 231 -13.05 -28.88 -2.87
N VAL A 232 -12.40 -28.10 -2.01
CA VAL A 232 -12.96 -26.88 -1.39
C VAL A 232 -12.20 -25.64 -1.85
N VAL A 233 -10.90 -25.58 -1.62
CA VAL A 233 -10.02 -24.47 -2.01
C VAL A 233 -8.67 -25.02 -2.47
N ASP A 234 -8.13 -24.42 -3.51
CA ASP A 234 -6.80 -24.64 -4.02
C ASP A 234 -6.30 -23.32 -4.63
N VAL A 235 -5.50 -22.57 -3.85
CA VAL A 235 -5.18 -21.17 -4.15
C VAL A 235 -3.73 -20.86 -3.82
N TYR A 236 -3.05 -20.23 -4.77
CA TYR A 236 -1.67 -19.76 -4.63
C TYR A 236 -1.60 -18.25 -4.70
N GLY A 237 -0.71 -17.64 -3.92
CA GLY A 237 -0.42 -16.22 -4.01
C GLY A 237 0.20 -15.67 -2.73
N ALA A 238 -0.07 -14.40 -2.45
CA ALA A 238 0.47 -13.72 -1.29
C ALA A 238 -0.59 -12.93 -0.52
N SER A 239 -0.35 -12.79 0.77
CA SER A 239 -1.14 -11.97 1.68
C SER A 239 -0.24 -11.09 2.52
N LEU A 240 -0.73 -9.96 2.99
CA LEU A 240 -0.05 -9.21 4.03
C LEU A 240 0.22 -10.11 5.24
N VAL A 241 1.40 -9.96 5.83
CA VAL A 241 1.83 -10.77 6.98
C VAL A 241 0.72 -10.85 8.03
N GLY A 242 0.31 -12.08 8.36
CA GLY A 242 -0.74 -12.32 9.35
C GLY A 242 -2.18 -12.28 8.81
N THR A 243 -2.42 -11.97 7.54
CA THR A 243 -3.77 -11.99 6.98
C THR A 243 -4.10 -13.39 6.46
N PRO A 244 -5.22 -14.02 6.91
CA PRO A 244 -5.58 -15.36 6.50
C PRO A 244 -6.13 -15.42 5.07
N GLY A 245 -5.91 -16.55 4.39
CA GLY A 245 -6.26 -16.75 2.98
C GLY A 245 -5.21 -16.14 2.04
N VAL A 246 -5.56 -15.94 0.77
CA VAL A 246 -4.73 -15.32 -0.27
C VAL A 246 -5.39 -14.03 -0.74
N GLN A 247 -4.66 -12.91 -0.68
CA GLN A 247 -5.17 -11.60 -1.10
C GLN A 247 -4.88 -11.31 -2.58
N ILE A 248 -3.68 -11.57 -3.06
CA ILE A 248 -3.28 -11.43 -4.47
C ILE A 248 -2.81 -12.81 -4.94
N GLY A 249 -3.36 -13.33 -6.03
CA GLY A 249 -2.98 -14.65 -6.47
C GLY A 249 -3.89 -15.24 -7.53
N PHE A 250 -3.96 -16.56 -7.54
CA PHE A 250 -4.75 -17.32 -8.51
C PHE A 250 -5.18 -18.67 -7.93
N ASN A 251 -6.25 -19.20 -8.50
CA ASN A 251 -6.66 -20.59 -8.36
C ASN A 251 -6.70 -21.24 -9.75
N GLN A 252 -7.35 -22.40 -9.89
CA GLN A 252 -7.45 -23.11 -11.15
C GLN A 252 -8.15 -22.32 -12.27
N ASP A 253 -9.04 -21.37 -11.93
CA ASP A 253 -10.02 -20.81 -12.86
C ASP A 253 -9.91 -19.28 -13.01
N VAL A 254 -9.41 -18.56 -11.98
CA VAL A 254 -9.33 -17.11 -11.93
C VAL A 254 -8.00 -16.67 -11.33
N ALA A 255 -7.35 -15.67 -11.94
CA ALA A 255 -6.22 -14.96 -11.36
C ALA A 255 -6.61 -13.50 -11.09
N TRP A 256 -6.02 -12.89 -10.04
CA TRP A 256 -6.33 -11.50 -9.70
C TRP A 256 -5.15 -10.75 -9.10
N ALA A 257 -5.17 -9.45 -9.33
CA ALA A 257 -4.25 -8.46 -8.79
C ALA A 257 -5.04 -7.36 -8.06
N HIS A 258 -4.38 -6.69 -7.14
CA HIS A 258 -4.91 -5.50 -6.50
C HIS A 258 -3.97 -4.31 -6.68
N THR A 259 -4.55 -3.13 -6.88
CA THR A 259 -3.85 -1.85 -6.76
C THR A 259 -4.55 -0.98 -5.73
N VAL A 260 -3.84 -0.14 -4.98
CA VAL A 260 -4.50 0.76 -4.03
C VAL A 260 -5.38 1.75 -4.79
N SER A 261 -6.66 1.82 -4.40
CA SER A 261 -7.66 2.68 -5.04
C SER A 261 -7.42 4.17 -4.74
N ARG A 262 -7.77 5.04 -5.69
CA ARG A 262 -7.83 6.50 -5.53
C ARG A 262 -9.05 6.96 -4.74
N GLY A 263 -10.05 6.11 -4.57
CA GLY A 263 -11.31 6.42 -3.91
C GLY A 263 -11.14 6.94 -2.47
N ALA A 264 -11.99 7.85 -2.07
CA ALA A 264 -12.06 8.37 -0.71
C ALA A 264 -12.63 7.29 0.23
N ARG A 265 -11.81 6.72 1.08
CA ARG A 265 -12.22 5.70 2.07
C ARG A 265 -12.61 6.30 3.41
N PHE A 266 -12.25 7.54 3.63
CA PHE A 266 -12.65 8.31 4.81
C PHE A 266 -12.87 9.77 4.44
N THR A 267 -13.59 10.46 5.30
CA THR A 267 -13.73 11.92 5.24
C THR A 267 -13.27 12.55 6.55
N LEU A 268 -12.59 13.68 6.44
CA LEU A 268 -12.49 14.63 7.53
C LEU A 268 -13.68 15.57 7.44
N ASN A 269 -14.36 15.75 8.57
CA ASN A 269 -15.53 16.60 8.68
C ASN A 269 -15.16 17.83 9.53
N ARG A 270 -15.11 18.99 8.89
CA ARG A 270 -14.90 20.25 9.57
C ARG A 270 -16.16 20.61 10.38
N LEU A 271 -15.99 20.88 11.67
CA LEU A 271 -17.06 21.23 12.59
C LEU A 271 -16.95 22.70 12.99
N ASP A 272 -18.02 23.46 12.85
CA ASP A 272 -18.17 24.78 13.44
C ASP A 272 -18.58 24.62 14.90
N LEU A 273 -17.68 24.97 15.83
CA LEU A 273 -17.87 24.76 17.26
C LEU A 273 -18.78 25.84 17.84
N VAL A 274 -19.51 25.48 18.91
CA VAL A 274 -20.35 26.42 19.62
C VAL A 274 -19.46 27.39 20.44
N PRO A 275 -19.61 28.71 20.31
CA PRO A 275 -18.81 29.67 21.05
C PRO A 275 -18.85 29.43 22.55
N GLY A 276 -17.67 29.27 23.15
CA GLY A 276 -17.53 29.00 24.59
C GLY A 276 -17.81 27.54 25.01
N ALA A 277 -18.13 26.65 24.06
CA ALA A 277 -18.35 25.23 24.30
C ALA A 277 -17.63 24.37 23.22
N PRO A 278 -16.29 24.26 23.25
CA PRO A 278 -15.50 23.63 22.19
C PRO A 278 -15.71 22.11 22.05
N THR A 279 -16.52 21.50 22.92
CA THR A 279 -16.98 20.11 22.85
C THR A 279 -18.43 19.99 22.36
N SER A 280 -18.96 21.07 21.79
CA SER A 280 -20.26 21.11 21.10
C SER A 280 -20.09 21.77 19.74
N TYR A 281 -20.84 21.35 18.76
CA TYR A 281 -20.76 21.83 17.38
C TYR A 281 -22.14 22.08 16.80
N ARG A 282 -22.22 22.90 15.76
CA ARG A 282 -23.44 23.15 14.99
C ARG A 282 -23.64 22.07 13.94
N PHE A 283 -24.90 21.68 13.73
CA PHE A 283 -25.33 20.82 12.64
C PHE A 283 -26.63 21.36 12.06
N GLY A 284 -26.55 22.04 10.95
CA GLY A 284 -27.67 22.85 10.44
C GLY A 284 -28.09 23.92 11.47
N THR A 285 -29.31 23.80 11.95
CA THR A 285 -29.87 24.71 12.99
C THR A 285 -29.74 24.16 14.42
N GLU A 286 -29.21 22.95 14.58
CA GLU A 286 -29.07 22.31 15.88
C GLU A 286 -27.68 22.52 16.47
N GLU A 287 -27.59 22.52 17.79
CA GLU A 287 -26.34 22.37 18.53
C GLU A 287 -26.25 20.94 19.08
N ARG A 288 -25.15 20.24 18.81
CA ARG A 288 -24.91 18.86 19.22
C ARG A 288 -23.71 18.79 20.14
N ALA A 289 -23.84 18.09 21.26
CA ALA A 289 -22.71 17.78 22.14
C ALA A 289 -21.93 16.58 21.57
N MET A 290 -20.62 16.65 21.69
CA MET A 290 -19.74 15.50 21.44
C MET A 290 -19.89 14.48 22.58
N VAL A 291 -19.61 13.21 22.24
CA VAL A 291 -19.54 12.11 23.22
C VAL A 291 -18.11 11.96 23.70
N SER A 292 -17.90 11.78 24.99
CA SER A 292 -16.57 11.59 25.59
C SER A 292 -16.44 10.20 26.22
N SER A 293 -15.20 9.68 26.18
CA SER A 293 -14.80 8.48 26.91
C SER A 293 -13.43 8.66 27.55
N ALA A 294 -13.33 8.31 28.85
CA ALA A 294 -12.06 8.37 29.57
C ALA A 294 -11.27 7.06 29.34
N HIS A 295 -10.01 7.21 29.03
CA HIS A 295 -9.09 6.10 28.78
C HIS A 295 -7.76 6.31 29.51
N ALA A 296 -7.10 5.19 29.83
CA ALA A 296 -5.78 5.21 30.47
C ALA A 296 -4.86 4.23 29.75
N VAL A 297 -3.63 4.61 29.51
CA VAL A 297 -2.56 3.76 28.96
C VAL A 297 -1.39 3.71 29.93
N SER A 298 -0.74 2.55 30.01
CA SER A 298 0.48 2.37 30.80
C SER A 298 1.70 2.68 29.95
N VAL A 299 2.66 3.40 30.50
CA VAL A 299 3.87 3.83 29.80
C VAL A 299 5.11 3.33 30.57
N LEU A 300 5.97 2.58 29.91
CA LEU A 300 7.24 2.15 30.47
C LEU A 300 8.21 3.33 30.56
N GLU A 301 8.72 3.60 31.74
CA GLU A 301 9.71 4.63 31.99
C GLU A 301 11.15 4.08 31.86
N PRO A 302 12.15 4.93 31.57
CA PRO A 302 13.54 4.48 31.43
C PRO A 302 14.13 3.77 32.65
N ASN A 303 13.56 3.98 33.85
CA ASN A 303 13.96 3.30 35.08
C ASN A 303 13.28 1.94 35.29
N GLY A 304 12.50 1.47 34.33
CA GLY A 304 11.76 0.20 34.37
C GLY A 304 10.44 0.25 35.14
N SER A 305 10.04 1.40 35.72
CA SER A 305 8.71 1.55 36.30
C SER A 305 7.66 1.87 35.22
N ALA A 306 6.39 1.66 35.53
CA ALA A 306 5.30 2.10 34.68
C ALA A 306 4.59 3.31 35.30
N ARG A 307 4.23 4.29 34.47
CA ARG A 307 3.29 5.37 34.84
C ARG A 307 2.00 5.22 34.04
N THR A 308 0.91 5.77 34.55
CA THR A 308 -0.37 5.86 33.83
C THR A 308 -0.53 7.25 33.21
N VAL A 309 -0.96 7.28 31.95
CA VAL A 309 -1.40 8.50 31.26
C VAL A 309 -2.90 8.36 31.01
N GLU A 310 -3.66 9.38 31.41
CA GLU A 310 -5.11 9.42 31.22
C GLU A 310 -5.44 10.47 30.16
N ARG A 311 -6.39 10.17 29.27
CA ARG A 311 -6.96 11.10 28.29
C ARG A 311 -8.46 10.88 28.16
N THR A 312 -9.16 11.98 27.88
CA THR A 312 -10.56 11.93 27.44
C THR A 312 -10.60 11.99 25.92
N LEU A 313 -11.05 10.93 25.29
CA LEU A 313 -11.28 10.90 23.83
C LEU A 313 -12.68 11.40 23.52
N TRP A 314 -12.84 12.13 22.45
CA TRP A 314 -14.08 12.77 22.04
C TRP A 314 -14.49 12.31 20.62
N SER A 315 -15.79 12.23 20.40
CA SER A 315 -16.36 11.89 19.10
C SER A 315 -17.55 12.78 18.76
N ALA A 316 -17.60 13.28 17.55
CA ALA A 316 -18.83 13.81 16.94
C ALA A 316 -19.69 12.65 16.43
N HIS A 317 -20.86 12.90 15.84
CA HIS A 317 -21.68 11.85 15.23
C HIS A 317 -21.04 11.20 14.00
N HIS A 318 -20.08 11.88 13.35
CA HIS A 318 -19.28 11.33 12.26
C HIS A 318 -18.25 10.31 12.75
N GLY A 319 -17.69 10.48 13.96
CA GLY A 319 -16.66 9.66 14.56
C GLY A 319 -15.67 10.44 15.41
N PRO A 320 -14.48 9.89 15.70
CA PRO A 320 -13.51 10.48 16.62
C PRO A 320 -12.94 11.81 16.12
N MET A 321 -12.62 12.69 17.09
CA MET A 321 -11.96 13.97 16.82
C MET A 321 -10.50 13.76 16.42
N VAL A 322 -9.99 14.66 15.57
CA VAL A 322 -8.64 14.61 15.00
C VAL A 322 -7.92 15.92 15.31
N ASN A 323 -6.67 15.86 15.79
CA ASN A 323 -5.82 17.02 15.95
C ASN A 323 -4.85 17.13 14.75
N LEU A 324 -5.27 17.87 13.72
CA LEU A 324 -4.51 18.00 12.48
C LEU A 324 -3.23 18.85 12.67
N PRO A 325 -2.14 18.56 11.92
CA PRO A 325 -1.01 19.48 11.81
C PRO A 325 -1.47 20.84 11.28
N LEU A 326 -0.88 21.92 11.77
CA LEU A 326 -1.14 23.32 11.43
C LEU A 326 -2.52 23.86 11.86
N LEU A 327 -3.57 23.05 11.86
CA LEU A 327 -4.94 23.48 12.13
C LEU A 327 -5.36 23.22 13.60
N GLY A 328 -5.04 22.04 14.14
CA GLY A 328 -5.38 21.67 15.50
C GLY A 328 -6.90 21.53 15.78
N TRP A 329 -7.26 21.33 17.05
CA TRP A 329 -8.62 21.47 17.57
C TRP A 329 -8.71 22.80 18.31
N GLY A 330 -9.32 23.81 17.66
CA GLY A 330 -9.45 25.16 18.18
C GLY A 330 -10.71 25.38 19.03
N THR A 331 -11.04 26.65 19.29
CA THR A 331 -12.25 27.05 19.98
C THR A 331 -13.43 27.35 19.04
N GLU A 332 -13.15 27.51 17.75
CA GLU A 332 -14.15 27.83 16.72
C GLU A 332 -14.32 26.70 15.71
N ILE A 333 -13.25 25.93 15.46
CA ILE A 333 -13.21 24.87 14.46
C ILE A 333 -12.58 23.63 15.06
N GLY A 334 -13.15 22.45 14.75
CA GLY A 334 -12.60 21.13 15.00
C GLY A 334 -12.77 20.23 13.81
N PHE A 335 -12.16 19.05 13.87
CA PHE A 335 -12.23 18.05 12.79
C PHE A 335 -12.54 16.67 13.38
N SER A 336 -13.44 15.94 12.74
CA SER A 336 -13.75 14.54 13.06
C SER A 336 -13.51 13.64 11.87
N LEU A 337 -13.16 12.38 12.13
CA LEU A 337 -12.95 11.34 11.12
C LEU A 337 -14.19 10.48 10.97
N ARG A 338 -14.64 10.24 9.72
CA ARG A 338 -15.56 9.14 9.39
C ARG A 338 -14.91 8.22 8.39
N ASP A 339 -14.80 6.92 8.72
CA ASP A 339 -14.10 5.94 7.89
C ASP A 339 -15.04 4.86 7.40
N ALA A 340 -15.04 4.62 6.09
CA ALA A 340 -15.90 3.67 5.40
C ALA A 340 -15.59 2.20 5.75
N ASN A 341 -14.42 1.91 6.29
CA ASN A 341 -14.01 0.59 6.71
C ASN A 341 -14.19 0.32 8.22
N THR A 342 -14.64 1.30 8.99
CA THR A 342 -14.82 1.14 10.45
C THR A 342 -15.64 -0.10 10.79
N ASP A 343 -16.74 -0.35 10.05
CA ASP A 343 -17.65 -1.46 10.26
C ASP A 343 -17.51 -2.57 9.21
N ASN A 344 -16.32 -2.70 8.62
CA ASN A 344 -16.05 -3.77 7.66
C ASN A 344 -15.86 -5.12 8.37
N VAL A 345 -16.93 -5.87 8.50
CA VAL A 345 -16.91 -7.21 9.09
C VAL A 345 -16.59 -8.32 8.09
N ASP A 346 -16.58 -8.02 6.78
CA ASP A 346 -16.60 -9.01 5.71
C ASP A 346 -15.23 -9.21 5.02
N LEU A 347 -14.15 -8.57 5.50
CA LEU A 347 -12.82 -8.63 4.89
C LEU A 347 -12.34 -10.07 4.63
N VAL A 348 -12.39 -10.94 5.65
CA VAL A 348 -11.93 -12.33 5.52
C VAL A 348 -12.85 -13.11 4.61
N ALA A 349 -14.16 -12.99 4.78
CA ALA A 349 -15.15 -13.65 3.92
C ALA A 349 -15.00 -13.24 2.44
N GLN A 350 -14.64 -11.97 2.17
CA GLN A 350 -14.38 -11.48 0.83
C GLN A 350 -13.21 -12.23 0.16
N PHE A 351 -12.06 -12.30 0.82
CA PHE A 351 -10.91 -13.00 0.26
C PHE A 351 -11.15 -14.50 0.15
N LEU A 352 -11.79 -15.14 1.13
CA LEU A 352 -12.12 -16.58 1.01
C LEU A 352 -13.10 -16.85 -0.13
N GLY A 353 -14.08 -15.96 -0.35
CA GLY A 353 -14.96 -16.05 -1.51
C GLY A 353 -14.21 -15.95 -2.84
N MET A 354 -13.27 -15.02 -2.94
CA MET A 354 -12.39 -14.88 -4.11
C MET A 354 -11.51 -16.13 -4.31
N ASN A 355 -10.94 -16.66 -3.22
CA ASN A 355 -10.06 -17.85 -3.25
C ASN A 355 -10.80 -19.12 -3.74
N THR A 356 -12.10 -19.20 -3.56
CA THR A 356 -12.92 -20.37 -3.91
C THR A 356 -13.74 -20.23 -5.18
N ALA A 357 -13.73 -19.06 -5.83
CA ALA A 357 -14.47 -18.80 -7.07
C ALA A 357 -13.95 -19.69 -8.21
N ARG A 358 -14.86 -20.29 -8.98
CA ARG A 358 -14.57 -21.24 -10.08
C ARG A 358 -14.81 -20.66 -11.47
N SER A 359 -15.12 -19.40 -11.55
CA SER A 359 -15.29 -18.64 -12.79
C SER A 359 -15.22 -17.16 -12.50
N LEU A 360 -15.02 -16.34 -13.52
CA LEU A 360 -15.09 -14.89 -13.35
C LEU A 360 -16.48 -14.44 -12.89
N ASP A 361 -17.56 -15.11 -13.30
CA ASP A 361 -18.91 -14.77 -12.85
C ASP A 361 -19.11 -15.04 -11.35
N GLU A 362 -18.62 -16.18 -10.82
CA GLU A 362 -18.62 -16.43 -9.38
C GLU A 362 -17.74 -15.42 -8.64
N PHE A 363 -16.57 -15.09 -9.19
CA PHE A 363 -15.66 -14.10 -8.63
C PHE A 363 -16.34 -12.71 -8.55
N GLN A 364 -16.97 -12.23 -9.62
CA GLN A 364 -17.74 -10.98 -9.64
C GLN A 364 -18.92 -11.02 -8.64
N GLN A 365 -19.58 -12.18 -8.50
CA GLN A 365 -20.68 -12.35 -7.54
C GLN A 365 -20.24 -12.12 -6.09
N VAL A 366 -18.99 -12.46 -5.72
CA VAL A 366 -18.45 -12.18 -4.38
C VAL A 366 -18.46 -10.69 -4.08
N PHE A 367 -18.08 -9.86 -5.06
CA PHE A 367 -18.08 -8.39 -4.90
C PHE A 367 -19.49 -7.82 -4.75
N ALA A 368 -20.48 -8.42 -5.41
CA ALA A 368 -21.87 -7.99 -5.32
C ALA A 368 -22.56 -8.40 -4.00
N THR A 369 -22.14 -9.53 -3.40
CA THR A 369 -22.83 -10.13 -2.25
C THR A 369 -22.10 -9.95 -0.94
N VAL A 370 -20.78 -10.19 -0.87
CA VAL A 370 -19.98 -10.07 0.36
C VAL A 370 -19.59 -8.62 0.63
N LYS A 371 -19.06 -7.90 -0.39
CA LYS A 371 -18.75 -6.46 -0.34
C LYS A 371 -17.66 -6.07 0.66
N GLY A 372 -16.80 -7.01 1.04
CA GLY A 372 -15.80 -6.82 2.12
C GLY A 372 -14.46 -6.21 1.68
N LEU A 373 -14.27 -5.90 0.40
CA LEU A 373 -13.02 -5.34 -0.10
C LEU A 373 -12.72 -3.98 0.55
N PRO A 374 -11.49 -3.73 1.07
CA PRO A 374 -11.31 -2.59 1.98
C PRO A 374 -10.82 -1.29 1.29
N TRP A 375 -9.83 -1.35 0.40
CA TRP A 375 -9.15 -0.14 -0.10
C TRP A 375 -8.42 -0.35 -1.43
N VAL A 376 -8.81 -1.33 -2.23
CA VAL A 376 -8.11 -1.66 -3.47
C VAL A 376 -9.05 -1.74 -4.68
N ASN A 377 -8.50 -1.41 -5.85
CA ASN A 377 -9.00 -1.86 -7.13
C ASN A 377 -8.73 -3.36 -7.28
N THR A 378 -9.50 -4.04 -8.10
CA THR A 378 -9.27 -5.43 -8.50
C THR A 378 -9.20 -5.54 -10.00
N LEU A 379 -8.17 -6.21 -10.49
CA LEU A 379 -8.03 -6.63 -11.88
C LEU A 379 -8.00 -8.16 -11.89
N ALA A 380 -8.78 -8.78 -12.74
CA ALA A 380 -8.87 -10.24 -12.81
C ALA A 380 -8.97 -10.72 -14.25
N ALA A 381 -8.54 -11.94 -14.50
CA ALA A 381 -8.82 -12.65 -15.75
C ALA A 381 -9.16 -14.11 -15.45
N ASP A 382 -9.92 -14.72 -16.35
CA ASP A 382 -10.28 -16.12 -16.28
C ASP A 382 -9.69 -16.95 -17.43
N ARG A 383 -9.82 -18.25 -17.31
CA ARG A 383 -9.36 -19.21 -18.32
C ARG A 383 -10.03 -19.03 -19.70
N THR A 384 -11.20 -18.40 -19.77
CA THR A 384 -11.90 -18.13 -21.04
C THR A 384 -11.40 -16.87 -21.74
N GLY A 385 -10.42 -16.17 -21.16
CA GLY A 385 -9.82 -14.96 -21.71
C GLY A 385 -10.69 -13.71 -21.55
N ARG A 386 -11.48 -13.63 -20.49
CA ARG A 386 -12.15 -12.38 -20.05
C ARG A 386 -11.23 -11.64 -19.12
N ALA A 387 -11.03 -10.34 -19.34
CA ALA A 387 -10.29 -9.44 -18.44
C ALA A 387 -11.28 -8.46 -17.79
N TRP A 388 -11.21 -8.31 -16.47
CA TRP A 388 -12.15 -7.51 -15.69
C TRP A 388 -11.46 -6.60 -14.70
N TYR A 389 -12.03 -5.40 -14.52
CA TYR A 389 -11.63 -4.41 -13.53
C TYR A 389 -12.83 -3.97 -12.69
N THR A 390 -12.59 -3.69 -11.41
CA THR A 390 -13.52 -2.94 -10.56
C THR A 390 -12.79 -2.14 -9.49
N ASP A 391 -13.30 -0.96 -9.15
CA ASP A 391 -13.02 -0.29 -7.89
C ASP A 391 -14.20 -0.53 -6.94
N ALA A 392 -14.11 -1.62 -6.19
CA ALA A 392 -15.10 -1.99 -5.18
C ALA A 392 -14.70 -1.56 -3.76
N SER A 393 -13.72 -0.67 -3.63
CA SER A 393 -13.40 -0.06 -2.34
C SER A 393 -14.58 0.75 -1.80
N PRO A 394 -14.87 0.69 -0.48
CA PRO A 394 -15.99 1.41 0.09
C PRO A 394 -15.78 2.92 -0.01
N THR A 395 -16.76 3.59 -0.55
CA THR A 395 -16.73 5.02 -0.85
C THR A 395 -17.98 5.68 -0.30
N PRO A 396 -17.87 6.89 0.29
CA PRO A 396 -19.02 7.64 0.79
C PRO A 396 -20.07 7.92 -0.27
N ASN A 397 -21.33 7.69 0.05
CA ASN A 397 -22.46 8.00 -0.79
C ASN A 397 -22.97 9.41 -0.48
N LEU A 398 -22.68 10.37 -1.35
CA LEU A 398 -23.14 11.75 -1.21
C LEU A 398 -24.24 12.05 -2.23
N THR A 399 -25.11 13.05 -1.92
CA THR A 399 -26.03 13.59 -2.93
C THR A 399 -25.27 14.25 -4.08
N ALA A 400 -25.92 14.43 -5.24
CA ALA A 400 -25.29 15.09 -6.39
C ALA A 400 -24.86 16.53 -6.06
N GLU A 401 -25.64 17.23 -5.27
CA GLU A 401 -25.34 18.59 -4.80
C GLU A 401 -24.12 18.62 -3.87
N ALA A 402 -23.99 17.63 -2.96
CA ALA A 402 -22.83 17.53 -2.09
C ALA A 402 -21.55 17.16 -2.88
N GLN A 403 -21.66 16.30 -3.87
CA GLN A 403 -20.57 15.97 -4.79
C GLN A 403 -20.11 17.22 -5.57
N GLN A 404 -21.03 18.01 -6.07
CA GLN A 404 -20.71 19.26 -6.76
C GLN A 404 -20.01 20.24 -5.81
N ARG A 405 -20.54 20.45 -4.60
CA ARG A 405 -19.87 21.31 -3.59
C ARG A 405 -18.46 20.82 -3.24
N PHE A 406 -18.25 19.52 -3.17
CA PHE A 406 -16.92 18.95 -2.93
C PHE A 406 -15.96 19.32 -4.06
N VAL A 407 -16.36 19.11 -5.33
CA VAL A 407 -15.53 19.45 -6.50
C VAL A 407 -15.22 20.95 -6.55
N GLU A 408 -16.23 21.80 -6.33
CA GLU A 408 -16.06 23.27 -6.28
C GLU A 408 -15.12 23.69 -5.17
N ARG A 409 -15.21 23.05 -3.98
CA ARG A 409 -14.31 23.32 -2.84
C ARG A 409 -12.87 22.96 -3.18
N VAL A 410 -12.61 21.80 -3.75
CA VAL A 410 -11.28 21.40 -4.20
C VAL A 410 -10.72 22.38 -5.25
N ALA A 411 -11.56 22.90 -6.13
CA ALA A 411 -11.14 23.84 -7.17
C ALA A 411 -10.87 25.27 -6.65
N THR A 412 -11.48 25.69 -5.53
CA THR A 412 -11.48 27.10 -5.07
C THR A 412 -10.83 27.33 -3.71
N ASP A 413 -10.72 26.31 -2.85
CA ASP A 413 -10.11 26.38 -1.52
C ASP A 413 -8.74 25.71 -1.55
N PRO A 414 -7.63 26.47 -1.35
CA PRO A 414 -6.27 25.92 -1.34
C PRO A 414 -6.03 24.83 -0.28
N ILE A 415 -6.74 24.90 0.86
CA ILE A 415 -6.62 23.88 1.93
C ILE A 415 -7.30 22.60 1.47
N ALA A 416 -8.51 22.70 0.92
CA ALA A 416 -9.21 21.54 0.36
C ALA A 416 -8.43 20.90 -0.80
N ALA A 417 -7.83 21.71 -1.67
CA ALA A 417 -6.96 21.23 -2.75
C ALA A 417 -5.74 20.48 -2.21
N LEU A 418 -5.04 21.04 -1.22
CA LEU A 418 -3.87 20.41 -0.58
C LEU A 418 -4.26 19.07 0.09
N LEU A 419 -5.37 19.04 0.82
CA LEU A 419 -5.87 17.82 1.45
C LEU A 419 -6.26 16.77 0.40
N HIS A 420 -6.90 17.18 -0.69
CA HIS A 420 -7.27 16.28 -1.77
C HIS A 420 -6.04 15.67 -2.46
N GLU A 421 -5.00 16.46 -2.72
CA GLU A 421 -3.70 15.93 -3.23
C GLU A 421 -3.10 14.91 -2.24
N ALA A 422 -3.22 15.15 -0.94
CA ALA A 422 -2.84 14.21 0.12
C ALA A 422 -3.82 13.04 0.30
N ARG A 423 -4.78 12.85 -0.63
CA ARG A 423 -5.85 11.82 -0.59
C ARG A 423 -6.76 11.91 0.64
N VAL A 424 -6.93 13.10 1.17
CA VAL A 424 -7.84 13.40 2.29
C VAL A 424 -9.05 14.18 1.77
N THR A 425 -10.24 13.61 1.91
CA THR A 425 -11.50 14.26 1.52
C THR A 425 -12.04 15.09 2.68
N LEU A 426 -12.15 16.41 2.48
CA LEU A 426 -12.71 17.36 3.46
C LEU A 426 -14.15 17.69 3.12
N LEU A 427 -15.06 17.43 4.08
CA LEU A 427 -16.48 17.80 4.01
C LEU A 427 -16.82 18.84 5.08
N ASP A 428 -17.96 19.54 4.89
CA ASP A 428 -18.54 20.40 5.90
C ASP A 428 -19.41 19.57 6.86
N GLY A 429 -18.82 19.18 7.99
CA GLY A 429 -19.51 18.37 8.99
C GLY A 429 -20.56 19.13 9.81
N SER A 430 -20.73 20.44 9.57
CA SER A 430 -21.80 21.24 10.15
C SER A 430 -22.99 21.43 9.19
N ASP A 431 -22.82 21.08 7.90
CA ASP A 431 -23.90 21.12 6.90
C ASP A 431 -24.56 19.74 6.76
N PRO A 432 -25.84 19.56 7.12
CA PRO A 432 -26.57 18.32 6.85
C PRO A 432 -26.60 17.90 5.36
N GLY A 433 -26.35 18.83 4.45
CA GLY A 433 -26.28 18.58 3.02
C GLY A 433 -25.04 17.79 2.59
N ASP A 434 -23.96 17.80 3.38
CA ASP A 434 -22.72 17.02 3.15
C ASP A 434 -22.75 15.65 3.87
N GLU A 435 -23.86 15.27 4.52
CA GLU A 435 -23.99 13.99 5.23
C GLU A 435 -24.00 12.81 4.26
N TRP A 436 -23.38 11.69 4.67
CA TRP A 436 -23.40 10.45 3.90
C TRP A 436 -24.83 9.88 3.84
N GLN A 437 -25.26 9.48 2.67
CA GLN A 437 -26.63 9.00 2.40
C GLN A 437 -26.71 7.47 2.44
N ASP A 438 -27.68 6.94 3.19
CA ASP A 438 -27.90 5.51 3.27
C ASP A 438 -28.44 4.93 1.95
N HIS A 439 -28.04 3.71 1.65
CA HIS A 439 -28.60 2.91 0.56
C HIS A 439 -28.79 1.46 1.03
N PRO A 440 -29.96 0.83 0.78
CA PRO A 440 -30.26 -0.51 1.31
C PRO A 440 -29.33 -1.61 0.80
N ASP A 441 -28.81 -1.46 -0.43
CA ASP A 441 -27.92 -2.45 -1.04
C ASP A 441 -26.42 -2.21 -0.73
N ALA A 442 -26.08 -1.13 -0.03
CA ALA A 442 -24.71 -0.87 0.38
C ALA A 442 -24.26 -1.86 1.48
N ARG A 443 -22.94 -2.04 1.64
CA ARG A 443 -22.40 -2.85 2.73
C ARG A 443 -22.78 -2.29 4.11
N SER A 444 -22.67 -1.00 4.27
CA SER A 444 -22.92 -0.28 5.51
C SER A 444 -23.66 1.04 5.21
N PRO A 445 -24.39 1.61 6.19
CA PRO A 445 -25.02 2.91 6.03
C PRO A 445 -24.05 4.00 5.57
N GLY A 446 -24.47 4.82 4.63
CA GLY A 446 -23.66 5.92 4.10
C GLY A 446 -22.70 5.56 2.96
N LEU A 447 -22.67 4.32 2.48
CA LEU A 447 -21.79 3.89 1.40
C LEU A 447 -22.49 3.77 0.04
N ILE A 448 -21.70 3.86 -1.03
CA ILE A 448 -22.17 3.60 -2.40
C ILE A 448 -22.49 2.10 -2.56
N PRO A 449 -23.65 1.74 -3.17
CA PRO A 449 -24.00 0.34 -3.41
C PRO A 449 -23.21 -0.27 -4.58
N PRO A 450 -23.02 -1.62 -4.61
CA PRO A 450 -22.23 -2.32 -5.65
C PRO A 450 -22.61 -1.99 -7.08
N ALA A 451 -23.91 -1.79 -7.37
CA ALA A 451 -24.39 -1.48 -8.72
C ALA A 451 -23.92 -0.12 -9.27
N ARG A 452 -23.35 0.75 -8.43
CA ARG A 452 -22.83 2.08 -8.81
C ARG A 452 -21.30 2.18 -8.67
N LEU A 453 -20.62 1.05 -8.52
CA LEU A 453 -19.15 1.01 -8.45
C LEU A 453 -18.56 0.95 -9.87
N PRO A 454 -17.40 1.59 -10.11
CA PRO A 454 -16.70 1.50 -11.39
C PRO A 454 -16.33 0.06 -11.72
N GLN A 455 -16.64 -0.40 -12.94
CA GLN A 455 -16.22 -1.69 -13.46
C GLN A 455 -16.14 -1.70 -14.97
N LEU A 456 -15.26 -2.53 -15.52
CA LEU A 456 -15.05 -2.71 -16.95
C LEU A 456 -14.66 -4.16 -17.25
N GLU A 457 -15.25 -4.77 -18.27
CA GLU A 457 -14.86 -6.07 -18.78
C GLU A 457 -14.47 -5.94 -20.25
N ARG A 458 -13.32 -6.54 -20.62
CA ARG A 458 -12.76 -6.48 -21.96
C ARG A 458 -12.20 -7.83 -22.39
N SER A 459 -11.96 -7.98 -23.70
CA SER A 459 -11.30 -9.15 -24.27
C SER A 459 -9.84 -8.89 -24.67
N ASP A 460 -9.41 -7.63 -24.67
CA ASP A 460 -8.00 -7.24 -24.89
C ASP A 460 -7.27 -7.05 -23.56
N TYR A 461 -7.43 -5.91 -22.85
CA TYR A 461 -6.80 -5.71 -21.54
C TYR A 461 -7.54 -4.70 -20.67
N VAL A 462 -7.26 -4.74 -19.38
CA VAL A 462 -7.51 -3.66 -18.40
C VAL A 462 -6.25 -3.40 -17.59
N ALA A 463 -6.00 -2.13 -17.21
CA ALA A 463 -4.80 -1.75 -16.46
C ALA A 463 -5.13 -0.69 -15.41
N ASN A 464 -4.45 -0.73 -14.26
CA ASN A 464 -4.48 0.33 -13.26
C ASN A 464 -3.12 0.44 -12.57
N ALA A 465 -2.72 1.69 -12.31
CA ALA A 465 -1.50 2.04 -11.59
C ALA A 465 -1.78 3.13 -10.54
N ASN A 466 -2.84 2.96 -9.75
CA ASN A 466 -3.32 3.78 -8.62
C ASN A 466 -3.90 5.15 -8.95
N ASP A 467 -3.99 5.54 -10.20
CA ASP A 467 -4.79 6.69 -10.60
C ASP A 467 -6.29 6.34 -10.61
N SER A 468 -7.14 7.31 -10.89
CA SER A 468 -8.59 7.15 -10.91
C SER A 468 -9.02 5.97 -11.80
N HIS A 469 -10.16 5.36 -11.47
CA HIS A 469 -10.85 4.36 -12.29
C HIS A 469 -11.05 4.81 -13.73
N TRP A 470 -11.11 6.13 -13.98
CA TRP A 470 -11.41 6.74 -15.28
C TRP A 470 -10.57 6.15 -16.41
N LEU A 471 -9.24 6.05 -16.22
CA LEU A 471 -8.30 5.57 -17.24
C LEU A 471 -7.94 4.08 -17.08
N THR A 472 -8.93 3.22 -16.85
CA THR A 472 -8.71 1.75 -16.81
C THR A 472 -8.39 1.19 -18.20
N HIS A 473 -8.97 1.77 -19.24
CA HIS A 473 -8.65 1.54 -20.65
C HIS A 473 -8.80 2.85 -21.45
N PRO A 474 -7.77 3.28 -22.21
CA PRO A 474 -7.82 4.55 -22.91
C PRO A 474 -8.93 4.69 -23.95
N ASP A 475 -9.31 3.60 -24.64
CA ASP A 475 -10.36 3.60 -25.66
C ASP A 475 -11.78 3.47 -25.07
N GLU A 476 -11.89 3.18 -23.76
CA GLU A 476 -13.18 3.05 -23.05
C GLU A 476 -13.07 3.64 -21.64
N PRO A 477 -12.89 4.97 -21.52
CA PRO A 477 -12.80 5.62 -20.22
C PRO A 477 -14.10 5.43 -19.41
N LEU A 478 -13.94 5.17 -18.11
CA LEU A 478 -15.08 5.02 -17.20
C LEU A 478 -15.51 6.39 -16.68
N GLU A 479 -16.69 6.87 -17.11
CA GLU A 479 -17.24 8.19 -16.74
C GLU A 479 -18.63 8.08 -16.13
N GLY A 480 -19.02 9.09 -15.32
CA GLY A 480 -20.32 9.21 -14.67
C GLY A 480 -20.38 8.62 -13.26
N TYR A 481 -19.23 8.35 -12.64
CA TYR A 481 -19.14 7.87 -11.27
C TYR A 481 -19.01 9.02 -10.27
N SER A 482 -19.15 8.70 -9.00
CA SER A 482 -18.94 9.69 -7.93
C SER A 482 -17.48 10.22 -7.93
N PRO A 483 -17.25 11.53 -7.82
CA PRO A 483 -15.90 12.10 -7.71
C PRO A 483 -15.14 11.59 -6.48
N LEU A 484 -15.84 10.95 -5.53
CA LEU A 484 -15.22 10.31 -4.38
C LEU A 484 -14.52 8.98 -4.74
N HIS A 485 -14.79 8.37 -5.89
CA HIS A 485 -13.97 7.27 -6.44
C HIS A 485 -12.66 7.77 -7.09
N GLY A 486 -12.47 9.06 -7.20
CA GLY A 486 -11.40 9.73 -7.90
C GLY A 486 -11.93 10.57 -9.05
N PHE A 487 -11.25 11.66 -9.36
CA PHE A 487 -11.66 12.56 -10.42
C PHE A 487 -11.48 11.91 -11.80
N GLU A 488 -12.53 12.01 -12.60
CA GLU A 488 -12.49 11.67 -14.01
C GLU A 488 -11.80 12.78 -14.81
N ARG A 489 -11.29 12.45 -16.01
CA ARG A 489 -10.59 13.39 -16.91
C ARG A 489 -9.44 14.15 -16.23
N SER A 490 -8.78 13.51 -15.27
CA SER A 490 -7.66 14.06 -14.50
C SER A 490 -6.31 13.54 -15.03
N ALA A 491 -5.26 14.37 -14.92
CA ALA A 491 -3.93 14.04 -15.43
C ALA A 491 -3.35 12.81 -14.72
N PRO A 492 -3.04 11.72 -15.44
CA PRO A 492 -2.38 10.55 -14.86
C PRO A 492 -0.92 10.84 -14.52
N THR A 493 -0.35 10.06 -13.61
CA THR A 493 1.09 10.10 -13.34
C THR A 493 1.88 9.58 -14.54
N LEU A 494 3.18 9.94 -14.62
CA LEU A 494 4.08 9.40 -15.65
C LEU A 494 4.14 7.87 -15.58
N ARG A 495 4.09 7.30 -14.36
CA ARG A 495 4.03 5.84 -14.14
C ARG A 495 2.76 5.23 -14.73
N THR A 496 1.60 5.83 -14.50
CA THR A 496 0.33 5.35 -15.07
C THR A 496 0.36 5.40 -16.60
N ARG A 497 0.88 6.49 -17.18
CA ARG A 497 1.06 6.61 -18.64
C ARG A 497 1.95 5.50 -19.18
N GLN A 498 3.10 5.23 -18.53
CA GLN A 498 4.01 4.15 -18.92
C GLN A 498 3.32 2.78 -18.85
N ASN A 499 2.55 2.51 -17.78
CA ASN A 499 1.79 1.27 -17.66
C ASN A 499 0.80 1.07 -18.81
N HIS A 500 0.08 2.13 -19.23
CA HIS A 500 -0.83 2.04 -20.37
C HIS A 500 -0.09 1.86 -21.70
N LEU A 501 1.03 2.56 -21.91
CA LEU A 501 1.84 2.39 -23.13
C LEU A 501 2.36 0.95 -23.25
N VAL A 502 2.87 0.38 -22.16
CA VAL A 502 3.40 -0.99 -22.14
C VAL A 502 2.28 -2.01 -22.31
N ALA A 503 1.17 -1.90 -21.56
CA ALA A 503 0.05 -2.81 -21.63
C ALA A 503 -0.61 -2.81 -23.04
N ALA A 504 -0.83 -1.62 -23.61
CA ALA A 504 -1.38 -1.47 -24.95
C ALA A 504 -0.44 -2.06 -26.02
N ALA A 505 0.89 -1.83 -25.91
CA ALA A 505 1.86 -2.38 -26.83
C ALA A 505 1.88 -3.93 -26.79
N LEU A 506 1.84 -4.52 -25.59
CA LEU A 506 1.75 -5.97 -25.42
C LEU A 506 0.44 -6.53 -26.00
N ALA A 507 -0.70 -5.91 -25.66
CA ALA A 507 -2.01 -6.33 -26.15
C ALA A 507 -2.11 -6.26 -27.69
N ALA A 508 -1.58 -5.20 -28.30
CA ALA A 508 -1.59 -5.01 -29.74
C ALA A 508 -0.81 -6.10 -30.51
N THR A 509 0.07 -6.84 -29.87
CA THR A 509 0.76 -7.98 -30.51
C THR A 509 -0.14 -9.17 -30.74
N GLY A 510 -1.21 -9.35 -29.93
CA GLY A 510 -2.08 -10.52 -29.91
C GLY A 510 -1.37 -11.82 -29.47
N VAL A 511 -0.15 -11.71 -28.94
CA VAL A 511 0.70 -12.88 -28.57
C VAL A 511 1.42 -12.65 -27.23
N ALA A 512 0.84 -11.86 -26.33
CA ALA A 512 1.39 -11.67 -25.00
C ALA A 512 1.51 -13.01 -24.24
N THR A 513 2.60 -13.17 -23.51
CA THR A 513 2.90 -14.32 -22.66
C THR A 513 3.40 -13.87 -21.30
N VAL A 514 3.43 -14.75 -20.32
CA VAL A 514 4.01 -14.49 -18.99
C VAL A 514 5.42 -13.89 -19.11
N ASP A 515 6.28 -14.46 -19.95
CA ASP A 515 7.65 -14.00 -20.15
C ASP A 515 7.73 -12.59 -20.75
N THR A 516 6.94 -12.29 -21.78
CA THR A 516 6.95 -10.97 -22.42
C THR A 516 6.43 -9.89 -21.47
N ILE A 517 5.43 -10.19 -20.64
CA ILE A 517 4.85 -9.29 -19.66
C ILE A 517 5.88 -8.96 -18.55
N LEU A 518 6.53 -9.97 -17.98
CA LEU A 518 7.54 -9.76 -16.93
C LEU A 518 8.79 -9.06 -17.46
N THR A 519 9.21 -9.38 -18.69
CA THR A 519 10.32 -8.69 -19.35
C THR A 519 10.01 -7.20 -19.53
N ALA A 520 8.81 -6.87 -20.00
CA ALA A 520 8.40 -5.47 -20.20
C ALA A 520 8.27 -4.70 -18.89
N LEU A 521 7.76 -5.34 -17.82
CA LEU A 521 7.69 -4.73 -16.50
C LEU A 521 9.09 -4.42 -15.93
N LEU A 522 10.04 -5.35 -16.05
CA LEU A 522 11.40 -5.23 -15.53
C LEU A 522 12.39 -4.57 -16.51
N ASP A 523 11.91 -4.01 -17.61
CA ASP A 523 12.74 -3.30 -18.61
C ASP A 523 13.37 -2.02 -18.02
N ASN A 524 12.76 -1.46 -16.95
CA ASN A 524 13.21 -0.26 -16.26
C ASN A 524 13.32 1.01 -17.14
N ALA A 525 12.58 1.05 -18.25
CA ALA A 525 12.56 2.19 -19.16
C ALA A 525 11.87 3.40 -18.51
N SER A 526 12.44 4.59 -18.66
CA SER A 526 11.98 5.86 -18.11
C SER A 526 11.18 6.65 -19.15
N LEU A 527 9.87 6.74 -18.98
CA LEU A 527 9.02 7.55 -19.86
C LEU A 527 9.41 9.03 -19.85
N SER A 528 9.75 9.58 -18.67
CA SER A 528 10.17 10.99 -18.60
C SER A 528 11.42 11.27 -19.43
N ALA A 529 12.36 10.31 -19.48
CA ALA A 529 13.55 10.41 -20.32
C ALA A 529 13.20 10.33 -21.82
N ASP A 530 12.29 9.45 -22.21
CA ASP A 530 11.84 9.35 -23.59
C ASP A 530 11.14 10.62 -24.08
N LEU A 531 10.43 11.31 -23.19
CA LEU A 531 9.72 12.55 -23.50
C LEU A 531 10.59 13.81 -23.52
N LEU A 532 11.70 13.87 -22.75
CA LEU A 532 12.33 15.13 -22.39
C LEU A 532 13.86 15.13 -22.52
N LEU A 533 14.53 13.96 -22.50
CA LEU A 533 15.98 13.88 -22.30
C LEU A 533 16.78 14.65 -23.35
N ASP A 534 16.44 14.48 -24.62
CA ASP A 534 17.22 15.10 -25.74
C ASP A 534 17.18 16.63 -25.65
N ASP A 535 16.01 17.21 -25.36
CA ASP A 535 15.81 18.63 -25.17
C ASP A 535 16.52 19.16 -23.91
N VAL A 536 16.53 18.38 -22.82
CA VAL A 536 17.27 18.73 -21.58
C VAL A 536 18.79 18.72 -21.82
N VAL A 537 19.28 17.72 -22.54
CA VAL A 537 20.69 17.63 -22.93
C VAL A 537 21.12 18.87 -23.74
N ASP A 538 20.35 19.24 -24.76
CA ASP A 538 20.67 20.41 -25.60
C ASP A 538 20.62 21.69 -24.77
N ARG A 539 19.71 21.82 -23.83
CA ARG A 539 19.60 22.96 -22.92
C ARG A 539 20.78 23.04 -21.94
N GLY A 540 21.20 21.91 -21.37
CA GLY A 540 22.40 21.83 -20.51
C GLY A 540 23.67 22.18 -21.21
N ARG A 541 23.85 21.71 -22.45
CA ARG A 541 24.99 22.09 -23.33
C ARG A 541 25.01 23.58 -23.60
N ALA A 542 23.87 24.18 -23.95
CA ALA A 542 23.75 25.61 -24.22
C ALA A 542 24.03 26.47 -22.98
N ALA A 543 23.64 26.02 -21.79
CA ALA A 543 23.92 26.71 -20.53
C ALA A 543 25.41 26.69 -20.14
N GLY A 544 26.14 25.64 -20.53
CA GLY A 544 27.57 25.47 -20.27
C GLY A 544 27.89 25.28 -18.79
N SER A 545 27.88 26.34 -17.99
CA SER A 545 28.11 26.28 -16.55
C SER A 545 27.24 27.30 -15.78
N LEU A 546 26.91 26.98 -14.53
CA LEU A 546 26.17 27.85 -13.61
C LEU A 546 26.80 27.75 -12.22
N ASP A 547 27.18 28.89 -11.63
CA ASP A 547 27.77 28.99 -10.28
C ASP A 547 28.87 27.94 -9.98
N GLY A 548 29.74 27.72 -11.00
CA GLY A 548 30.86 26.79 -10.90
C GLY A 548 30.53 25.32 -11.13
N VAL A 549 29.27 24.97 -11.40
CA VAL A 549 28.84 23.64 -11.83
C VAL A 549 28.89 23.50 -13.33
N ASP A 550 29.54 22.46 -13.84
CA ASP A 550 29.64 22.15 -15.26
C ASP A 550 28.40 21.42 -15.75
N LEU A 551 27.43 22.16 -16.28
CA LEU A 551 26.16 21.62 -16.81
C LEU A 551 26.36 20.94 -18.17
N ALA A 552 27.39 21.35 -18.93
CA ALA A 552 27.70 20.68 -20.18
C ALA A 552 28.22 19.25 -19.93
N ALA A 553 29.07 19.06 -18.93
CA ALA A 553 29.50 17.72 -18.53
C ALA A 553 28.32 16.85 -18.04
N ALA A 554 27.40 17.43 -17.28
CA ALA A 554 26.17 16.72 -16.86
C ALA A 554 25.30 16.34 -18.07
N ALA A 555 25.16 17.22 -19.04
CA ALA A 555 24.47 16.97 -20.31
C ALA A 555 25.11 15.81 -21.11
N GLU A 556 26.44 15.72 -21.13
CA GLU A 556 27.14 14.62 -21.83
C GLU A 556 26.90 13.25 -21.09
N VAL A 557 26.85 13.24 -19.77
CA VAL A 557 26.47 12.03 -19.01
C VAL A 557 25.07 11.60 -19.41
N LEU A 558 24.11 12.52 -19.43
CA LEU A 558 22.71 12.23 -19.82
C LEU A 558 22.61 11.83 -21.30
N ALA A 559 23.35 12.43 -22.20
CA ALA A 559 23.38 12.04 -23.62
C ALA A 559 23.88 10.61 -23.85
N GLY A 560 24.75 10.10 -22.97
CA GLY A 560 25.27 8.73 -23.01
C GLY A 560 24.42 7.73 -22.23
N TRP A 561 23.36 8.16 -21.56
CA TRP A 561 22.51 7.28 -20.73
C TRP A 561 21.51 6.49 -21.58
N ASP A 562 21.32 5.22 -21.22
CA ASP A 562 20.43 4.27 -21.89
C ASP A 562 18.92 4.46 -21.58
N ARG A 563 18.55 5.53 -20.87
CA ARG A 563 17.19 5.87 -20.41
C ARG A 563 16.54 4.78 -19.54
N ARG A 564 17.37 3.99 -18.84
CA ARG A 564 16.93 2.89 -17.95
C ARG A 564 17.45 3.09 -16.55
N ALA A 565 16.76 2.47 -15.60
CA ALA A 565 17.19 2.40 -14.21
C ALA A 565 17.75 1.00 -13.87
N ASP A 566 18.68 0.51 -14.71
CA ASP A 566 19.38 -0.75 -14.49
C ASP A 566 20.66 -0.55 -13.66
N LEU A 567 21.20 -1.64 -13.09
CA LEU A 567 22.39 -1.57 -12.23
C LEU A 567 23.60 -0.91 -12.92
N THR A 568 23.74 -1.09 -14.23
CA THR A 568 24.83 -0.56 -15.02
C THR A 568 24.56 0.81 -15.64
N SER A 569 23.33 1.32 -15.53
CA SER A 569 22.91 2.60 -16.11
C SER A 569 23.66 3.77 -15.48
N ARG A 570 24.33 4.58 -16.32
CA ARG A 570 25.05 5.79 -15.93
C ARG A 570 24.22 7.00 -16.34
N GLY A 571 23.90 7.89 -15.40
CA GLY A 571 22.98 9.01 -15.61
C GLY A 571 21.61 8.82 -14.96
N ALA A 572 21.22 7.61 -14.58
CA ALA A 572 19.94 7.33 -13.93
C ALA A 572 19.76 8.12 -12.62
N ALA A 573 20.78 8.14 -11.75
CA ALA A 573 20.74 8.94 -10.52
C ALA A 573 20.64 10.44 -10.80
N LEU A 574 21.37 10.95 -11.81
CA LEU A 574 21.32 12.35 -12.21
C LEU A 574 19.92 12.72 -12.75
N TRP A 575 19.33 11.86 -13.56
CA TRP A 575 17.98 12.07 -14.09
C TRP A 575 16.91 12.04 -12.99
N ARG A 576 17.01 11.12 -12.02
CA ARG A 576 16.13 11.08 -10.85
C ARG A 576 16.12 12.40 -10.10
N GLU A 577 17.31 12.92 -9.79
CA GLU A 577 17.44 14.20 -9.07
C GLU A 577 16.98 15.40 -9.90
N PHE A 578 17.16 15.34 -11.23
CA PHE A 578 16.60 16.34 -12.14
C PHE A 578 15.05 16.33 -12.08
N MET A 579 14.42 15.18 -12.25
CA MET A 579 12.96 15.06 -12.20
C MET A 579 12.38 15.47 -10.83
N ALA A 580 13.08 15.16 -9.74
CA ALA A 580 12.68 15.54 -8.38
C ALA A 580 12.77 17.06 -8.12
N SER A 581 13.42 17.83 -8.97
CA SER A 581 13.45 19.30 -8.89
C SER A 581 12.09 19.92 -9.26
N PHE A 582 11.18 19.15 -9.88
CA PHE A 582 9.86 19.58 -10.28
C PHE A 582 8.80 18.97 -9.37
N GLU A 583 7.87 19.80 -8.86
CA GLU A 583 6.73 19.34 -8.08
C GLU A 583 5.84 18.39 -8.90
N PRO A 584 5.11 17.45 -8.27
CA PRO A 584 4.21 16.54 -8.98
C PRO A 584 3.20 17.25 -9.89
N LEU A 585 2.71 18.43 -9.50
CA LEU A 585 1.82 19.24 -10.32
C LEU A 585 2.52 19.76 -11.59
N ALA A 586 3.79 20.17 -11.50
CA ALA A 586 4.58 20.60 -12.66
C ALA A 586 4.84 19.45 -13.64
N GLN A 587 4.84 18.22 -13.18
CA GLN A 587 4.97 17.02 -14.01
C GLN A 587 3.67 16.63 -14.73
N ARG A 588 2.55 17.32 -14.45
CA ARG A 588 1.22 17.05 -15.04
C ARG A 588 0.63 18.25 -15.80
N SER A 589 1.28 19.42 -15.74
CA SER A 589 0.77 20.68 -16.31
C SER A 589 1.79 21.36 -17.21
N ALA A 590 1.31 22.29 -18.06
CA ALA A 590 2.18 23.15 -18.85
C ALA A 590 2.93 24.18 -17.98
N GLY A 591 4.08 24.61 -18.45
CA GLY A 591 4.81 25.78 -17.95
C GLY A 591 6.18 25.47 -17.37
N ALA A 592 6.30 24.74 -16.25
CA ALA A 592 7.59 24.54 -15.60
C ALA A 592 8.45 23.47 -16.29
N LEU A 593 7.88 22.32 -16.62
CA LEU A 593 8.56 21.18 -17.23
C LEU A 593 8.05 20.90 -18.65
N PHE A 594 6.72 20.87 -18.85
CA PHE A 594 6.11 20.55 -20.13
C PHE A 594 5.64 21.80 -20.89
N ALA A 595 5.78 21.77 -22.22
CA ALA A 595 5.27 22.81 -23.13
C ALA A 595 3.75 22.69 -23.29
N GLU A 596 3.25 21.47 -23.52
CA GLU A 596 1.84 21.16 -23.61
C GLU A 596 1.37 20.53 -22.31
N GLY A 597 0.27 21.05 -21.76
CA GLY A 597 -0.38 20.50 -20.58
C GLY A 597 -1.16 19.23 -20.89
N PHE A 598 -1.77 18.68 -19.84
CA PHE A 598 -2.64 17.52 -19.95
C PHE A 598 -3.88 17.86 -20.82
N ASP A 599 -4.20 16.96 -21.73
CA ASP A 599 -5.41 16.95 -22.54
C ASP A 599 -6.19 15.65 -22.25
N PRO A 600 -7.41 15.73 -21.69
CA PRO A 600 -8.19 14.56 -21.36
C PRO A 600 -8.64 13.73 -22.56
N ASP A 601 -8.61 14.28 -23.77
CA ASP A 601 -8.91 13.54 -24.99
C ASP A 601 -7.66 12.79 -25.53
N HIS A 602 -6.48 13.08 -24.96
CA HIS A 602 -5.20 12.44 -25.26
C HIS A 602 -4.43 12.05 -23.98
N PRO A 603 -5.05 11.32 -23.06
CA PRO A 603 -4.57 11.18 -21.67
C PRO A 603 -3.24 10.46 -21.54
N VAL A 604 -2.91 9.53 -22.42
CA VAL A 604 -1.68 8.75 -22.39
C VAL A 604 -0.53 9.51 -23.06
N SER A 605 -0.80 10.36 -24.06
CA SER A 605 0.22 11.08 -24.84
C SER A 605 0.52 12.50 -24.35
N THR A 606 -0.25 13.02 -23.40
CA THR A 606 -0.07 14.33 -22.79
C THR A 606 0.10 14.26 -21.26
N PRO A 607 0.83 15.20 -20.62
CA PRO A 607 1.57 16.35 -21.18
C PRO A 607 2.79 15.91 -21.97
N ARG A 608 3.34 16.80 -22.82
CA ARG A 608 4.49 16.51 -23.69
C ARG A 608 5.32 17.75 -24.08
N GLY A 609 6.50 17.48 -24.64
CA GLY A 609 7.45 18.50 -25.08
C GLY A 609 8.05 19.26 -23.90
N LEU A 610 9.34 19.61 -23.97
CA LEU A 610 9.98 20.41 -22.93
C LEU A 610 9.50 21.85 -23.00
N ALA A 611 9.21 22.47 -21.85
CA ALA A 611 8.86 23.88 -21.76
C ALA A 611 9.95 24.76 -22.41
N PRO A 612 9.57 25.76 -23.21
CA PRO A 612 10.56 26.63 -23.88
C PRO A 612 11.37 27.40 -22.84
N ALA A 613 12.64 27.70 -23.17
CA ALA A 613 13.43 28.59 -22.34
C ALA A 613 12.76 29.96 -22.27
N PRO A 614 12.66 30.60 -21.10
CA PRO A 614 12.09 31.93 -20.99
C PRO A 614 13.01 32.94 -21.75
N ALA A 615 12.37 33.91 -22.42
CA ALA A 615 13.11 34.97 -23.12
C ALA A 615 13.92 35.85 -22.14
N ASP A 616 13.35 36.09 -20.98
CA ASP A 616 13.92 36.79 -19.84
C ASP A 616 13.61 36.04 -18.55
N GLY A 617 14.58 35.92 -17.64
CA GLY A 617 14.38 35.34 -16.34
C GLY A 617 15.11 34.01 -16.12
N ILE A 618 14.60 33.21 -15.19
CA ILE A 618 15.22 31.97 -14.70
C ILE A 618 14.72 30.79 -15.52
N ASP A 619 15.65 30.05 -16.15
CA ASP A 619 15.33 28.78 -16.80
C ASP A 619 15.23 27.65 -15.74
N LEU A 620 14.00 27.20 -15.46
CA LEU A 620 13.75 26.17 -14.45
C LEU A 620 14.37 24.81 -14.83
N VAL A 621 14.53 24.51 -16.11
CA VAL A 621 15.20 23.29 -16.58
C VAL A 621 16.70 23.33 -16.26
N VAL A 622 17.34 24.47 -16.52
CA VAL A 622 18.77 24.69 -16.18
C VAL A 622 18.96 24.65 -14.67
N LEU A 623 18.05 25.25 -13.89
CA LEU A 623 18.11 25.18 -12.43
C LEU A 623 17.87 23.76 -11.90
N GLY A 624 16.96 22.99 -12.51
CA GLY A 624 16.72 21.60 -12.17
C GLY A 624 17.97 20.74 -12.38
N LEU A 625 18.65 20.90 -13.50
CA LEU A 625 19.90 20.19 -13.77
C LEU A 625 21.03 20.63 -12.81
N PHE A 626 21.14 21.92 -12.52
CA PHE A 626 22.05 22.44 -11.51
C PHE A 626 21.79 21.84 -10.13
N ALA A 627 20.54 21.81 -9.68
CA ALA A 627 20.13 21.24 -8.39
C ALA A 627 20.45 19.74 -8.31
N ALA A 628 20.23 18.98 -9.40
CA ALA A 628 20.55 17.58 -9.49
C ALA A 628 22.04 17.29 -9.32
N VAL A 629 22.90 18.02 -10.06
CA VAL A 629 24.35 17.89 -9.92
C VAL A 629 24.80 18.21 -8.49
N ARG A 630 24.33 19.33 -7.94
CA ARG A 630 24.68 19.74 -6.56
C ARG A 630 24.21 18.72 -5.50
N ALA A 631 23.06 18.08 -5.71
CA ALA A 631 22.56 17.05 -4.82
C ALA A 631 23.50 15.83 -4.80
N LEU A 632 23.88 15.33 -5.97
CA LEU A 632 24.81 14.20 -6.09
C LEU A 632 26.21 14.53 -5.55
N GLU A 633 26.75 15.71 -5.87
CA GLU A 633 28.02 16.16 -5.31
C GLU A 633 28.00 16.20 -3.77
N THR A 634 26.92 16.74 -3.18
CA THR A 634 26.78 16.83 -1.72
C THR A 634 26.62 15.44 -1.09
N ALA A 635 25.99 14.51 -1.81
CA ALA A 635 25.90 13.11 -1.39
C ALA A 635 27.23 12.34 -1.54
N GLY A 636 28.26 12.95 -2.17
CA GLY A 636 29.52 12.29 -2.47
C GLY A 636 29.45 11.30 -3.63
N ILE A 637 28.51 11.52 -4.58
CA ILE A 637 28.23 10.63 -5.71
C ILE A 637 28.69 11.30 -7.01
N ALA A 638 29.43 10.56 -7.83
CA ALA A 638 29.78 11.01 -9.17
C ALA A 638 28.53 11.07 -10.07
N ILE A 639 28.40 12.11 -10.90
CA ILE A 639 27.24 12.30 -11.77
C ILE A 639 27.04 11.17 -12.80
N ASP A 640 28.12 10.44 -13.11
CA ASP A 640 28.15 9.27 -14.01
C ASP A 640 28.26 7.94 -13.29
N ALA A 641 28.05 7.90 -11.97
CA ALA A 641 28.06 6.64 -11.20
C ALA A 641 27.05 5.64 -11.78
N PRO A 642 27.41 4.35 -11.94
CA PRO A 642 26.42 3.32 -12.24
C PRO A 642 25.38 3.26 -11.12
N LEU A 643 24.11 3.06 -11.47
CA LEU A 643 23.04 3.04 -10.47
C LEU A 643 23.28 2.00 -9.37
N GLY A 644 23.78 0.80 -9.72
CA GLY A 644 24.07 -0.27 -8.77
C GLY A 644 25.16 0.03 -7.72
N ASP A 645 26.02 1.03 -7.99
CA ASP A 645 27.04 1.47 -7.02
C ASP A 645 26.43 2.34 -5.91
N VAL A 646 25.30 3.02 -6.22
CA VAL A 646 24.69 4.05 -5.37
C VAL A 646 23.28 3.71 -4.91
N GLN A 647 22.67 2.63 -5.40
CA GLN A 647 21.31 2.18 -5.02
C GLN A 647 21.35 0.73 -4.56
N TRP A 648 20.84 0.48 -3.35
CA TRP A 648 20.85 -0.88 -2.75
C TRP A 648 19.69 -1.11 -1.80
N ALA A 649 19.39 -2.38 -1.57
CA ALA A 649 18.59 -2.83 -0.44
C ALA A 649 19.52 -3.38 0.68
N GLN A 650 19.17 -3.08 1.92
CA GLN A 650 19.85 -3.65 3.10
C GLN A 650 19.00 -4.79 3.65
N ARG A 651 19.57 -6.02 3.64
CA ARG A 651 18.92 -7.22 4.15
C ARG A 651 19.79 -7.83 5.24
N GLY A 652 19.47 -7.58 6.51
CA GLY A 652 20.40 -7.88 7.60
C GLY A 652 21.76 -7.20 7.36
N GLU A 653 22.84 -7.97 7.31
CA GLU A 653 24.19 -7.47 7.00
C GLU A 653 24.48 -7.38 5.48
N HIS A 654 23.60 -7.92 4.62
CA HIS A 654 23.80 -7.94 3.17
C HIS A 654 23.38 -6.62 2.53
N ARG A 655 24.30 -6.03 1.79
CA ARG A 655 24.05 -4.90 0.90
C ARG A 655 23.92 -5.42 -0.53
N VAL A 656 22.69 -5.45 -1.06
CA VAL A 656 22.39 -5.97 -2.39
C VAL A 656 22.09 -4.79 -3.32
N PRO A 657 22.87 -4.55 -4.40
CA PRO A 657 22.54 -3.57 -5.42
C PRO A 657 21.19 -3.93 -6.06
N VAL A 658 20.31 -2.94 -6.26
CA VAL A 658 18.96 -3.17 -6.82
C VAL A 658 18.65 -2.16 -7.91
N HIS A 659 17.93 -2.60 -8.93
CA HIS A 659 17.46 -1.78 -10.06
C HIS A 659 16.05 -1.23 -9.82
N GLY A 660 15.56 -0.35 -10.71
CA GLY A 660 14.26 0.32 -10.60
C GLY A 660 14.37 1.77 -10.17
N GLY A 661 13.27 2.50 -10.20
CA GLY A 661 13.27 3.95 -9.96
C GLY A 661 12.00 4.46 -9.28
N GLY A 662 11.85 5.79 -9.25
CA GLY A 662 10.73 6.47 -8.64
C GLY A 662 9.56 6.74 -9.60
N GLU A 663 8.40 7.10 -9.05
CA GLU A 663 7.21 7.43 -9.86
C GLU A 663 7.42 8.59 -10.83
N GLY A 664 8.15 9.63 -10.41
CA GLY A 664 8.42 10.82 -11.23
C GLY A 664 9.31 10.54 -12.44
N GLU A 665 10.04 9.42 -12.44
CA GLU A 665 10.82 8.96 -13.59
C GLU A 665 9.94 8.24 -14.63
N GLY A 666 8.73 7.83 -14.26
CA GLY A 666 7.77 7.16 -15.14
C GLY A 666 8.14 5.71 -15.46
N LEU A 667 8.66 4.96 -14.50
CA LEU A 667 8.92 3.54 -14.63
C LEU A 667 7.72 2.69 -14.21
N CYS A 668 7.58 1.48 -14.76
CA CYS A 668 6.67 0.47 -14.22
C CYS A 668 7.26 -0.15 -12.94
N ASN A 669 8.53 -0.52 -12.95
CA ASN A 669 9.22 -1.14 -11.82
C ASN A 669 9.68 -0.10 -10.81
N ILE A 670 8.88 0.12 -9.77
CA ILE A 670 9.18 1.08 -8.70
C ILE A 670 10.09 0.44 -7.65
N LEU A 671 11.13 1.19 -7.29
CA LEU A 671 11.97 0.91 -6.13
C LEU A 671 12.53 2.22 -5.57
N ALA A 672 12.28 2.49 -4.30
CA ALA A 672 12.62 3.77 -3.68
C ALA A 672 13.09 3.62 -2.22
N PRO A 673 13.92 4.56 -1.72
CA PRO A 673 14.28 4.64 -0.31
C PRO A 673 13.14 4.98 0.62
N VAL A 674 12.18 5.77 0.13
CA VAL A 674 11.02 6.26 0.89
C VAL A 674 9.76 5.75 0.20
N GLY A 675 8.81 5.26 0.97
CA GLY A 675 7.55 4.71 0.47
C GLY A 675 6.32 5.26 1.16
N ALA A 676 5.21 5.01 0.52
CA ALA A 676 3.89 5.48 0.89
C ALA A 676 3.33 4.87 2.17
N LEU A 677 3.63 3.60 2.44
CA LEU A 677 3.22 2.91 3.66
C LEU A 677 4.43 2.79 4.58
N VAL A 678 4.35 3.41 5.75
CA VAL A 678 5.38 3.25 6.78
C VAL A 678 5.05 2.03 7.61
N SER A 679 6.02 1.11 7.75
CA SER A 679 5.92 0.04 8.73
C SER A 679 5.85 0.64 10.14
N THR A 680 4.92 0.13 10.93
CA THR A 680 4.79 0.49 12.34
C THR A 680 5.45 -0.54 13.27
N SER A 681 6.13 -1.54 12.70
CA SER A 681 6.80 -2.60 13.44
C SER A 681 8.07 -2.11 14.14
N PHE A 682 8.34 -2.64 15.33
CA PHE A 682 9.55 -2.38 16.13
C PHE A 682 10.74 -3.27 15.78
N GLU A 683 10.70 -3.97 14.66
CA GLU A 683 11.85 -4.76 14.22
C GLU A 683 13.10 -3.89 14.09
N PRO A 684 14.27 -4.35 14.58
CA PRO A 684 15.50 -3.63 14.39
C PRO A 684 15.81 -3.47 12.91
N GLY A 685 15.92 -2.24 12.48
CA GLY A 685 16.33 -1.89 11.12
C GLY A 685 17.78 -1.37 11.10
N PRO A 686 18.39 -1.29 9.92
CA PRO A 686 19.70 -0.65 9.80
C PRO A 686 19.62 0.83 10.19
N ALA A 687 20.68 1.37 10.77
CA ALA A 687 20.76 2.79 11.15
C ALA A 687 20.37 3.69 10.00
N ARG A 688 19.66 4.79 10.28
CA ARG A 688 19.29 5.78 9.23
C ARG A 688 20.55 6.29 8.55
N LEU A 689 20.47 6.49 7.24
CA LEU A 689 21.54 7.17 6.51
C LEU A 689 21.57 8.64 6.89
N GLU A 690 22.74 9.26 6.76
CA GLU A 690 22.91 10.68 7.02
C GLU A 690 22.17 11.49 5.95
N PRO A 691 21.19 12.35 6.33
CA PRO A 691 20.47 13.17 5.37
C PRO A 691 21.39 14.24 4.79
N ILE A 692 21.07 14.69 3.58
CA ILE A 692 21.83 15.79 2.93
C ILE A 692 21.47 17.11 3.64
N PRO A 693 22.46 17.83 4.19
CA PRO A 693 22.22 19.08 4.89
C PRO A 693 21.53 20.14 4.01
N GLY A 694 20.48 20.77 4.56
CA GLY A 694 19.81 21.91 3.91
C GLY A 694 18.92 21.58 2.71
N ARG A 695 18.66 20.28 2.46
CA ARG A 695 17.79 19.82 1.38
C ARG A 695 16.47 19.27 1.94
N THR A 696 15.35 19.64 1.31
CA THR A 696 14.08 18.92 1.48
C THR A 696 14.15 17.63 0.68
N GLU A 697 14.08 16.49 1.35
CA GLU A 697 14.27 15.20 0.72
C GLU A 697 13.01 14.78 -0.04
N ARG A 698 13.17 14.35 -1.31
CA ARG A 698 12.08 13.88 -2.18
C ARG A 698 12.34 12.49 -2.77
N THR A 699 13.63 12.14 -2.95
CA THR A 699 14.05 10.90 -3.58
C THR A 699 14.58 9.87 -2.59
N GLY A 700 14.76 10.27 -1.33
CA GLY A 700 15.45 9.49 -0.32
C GLY A 700 16.98 9.44 -0.51
N LEU A 701 17.55 10.37 -1.32
CA LEU A 701 18.98 10.51 -1.46
C LEU A 701 19.62 10.92 -0.13
N ALA A 702 20.57 10.16 0.31
CA ALA A 702 21.35 10.41 1.52
C ALA A 702 22.86 10.43 1.19
N VAL A 703 23.69 10.76 2.17
CA VAL A 703 25.13 10.66 1.98
C VAL A 703 25.51 9.24 1.60
N GLY A 704 26.13 9.09 0.43
CA GLY A 704 26.57 7.81 -0.14
C GLY A 704 25.53 7.07 -0.99
N GLY A 705 24.27 7.53 -1.11
CA GLY A 705 23.30 6.98 -2.07
C GLY A 705 21.89 6.73 -1.57
N TYR A 706 21.24 5.75 -2.21
CA TYR A 706 19.83 5.39 -2.02
C TYR A 706 19.72 4.02 -1.37
N ARG A 707 19.27 3.96 -0.12
CA ARG A 707 18.92 2.69 0.50
C ARG A 707 17.43 2.43 0.35
N CYS A 708 17.08 1.56 -0.60
CA CYS A 708 15.69 1.26 -0.92
C CYS A 708 15.03 0.38 0.15
N THR A 709 13.80 0.73 0.51
CA THR A 709 12.98 0.07 1.52
C THR A 709 11.53 -0.15 1.08
N TYR A 710 11.19 0.24 -0.15
CA TYR A 710 9.83 0.27 -0.66
C TYR A 710 9.81 0.05 -2.19
N GLY A 711 8.79 -0.61 -2.70
CA GLY A 711 8.57 -0.78 -4.14
C GLY A 711 8.07 -2.17 -4.51
N THR A 712 8.45 -2.65 -5.69
CA THR A 712 8.13 -4.00 -6.17
C THR A 712 8.32 -5.01 -5.06
N SER A 713 7.24 -5.72 -4.71
CA SER A 713 7.20 -6.63 -3.56
C SER A 713 6.83 -8.06 -4.00
N PHE A 714 5.55 -8.40 -4.15
CA PHE A 714 5.13 -9.67 -4.74
C PHE A 714 4.89 -9.50 -6.24
N LEU A 715 5.87 -9.83 -7.05
CA LEU A 715 5.74 -9.83 -8.51
C LEU A 715 5.19 -11.17 -8.99
N MET A 716 4.13 -11.13 -9.78
CA MET A 716 3.46 -12.32 -10.33
C MET A 716 2.96 -12.02 -11.75
N ALA A 717 3.17 -12.95 -12.68
CA ALA A 717 2.37 -13.03 -13.90
C ALA A 717 1.93 -14.49 -14.09
N VAL A 718 0.63 -14.69 -14.35
CA VAL A 718 0.01 -16.03 -14.42
C VAL A 718 -0.92 -16.11 -15.61
N GLU A 719 -0.76 -17.15 -16.42
CA GLU A 719 -1.65 -17.57 -17.49
C GLU A 719 -2.53 -18.73 -17.01
N LEU A 720 -3.82 -18.67 -17.30
CA LEU A 720 -4.80 -19.70 -16.90
C LEU A 720 -5.06 -20.66 -18.06
N THR A 721 -4.16 -21.63 -18.26
CA THR A 721 -4.24 -22.57 -19.39
C THR A 721 -5.26 -23.69 -19.17
N ASP A 722 -5.56 -24.48 -20.22
CA ASP A 722 -6.46 -25.64 -20.11
C ASP A 722 -5.93 -26.72 -19.15
N ASP A 723 -4.60 -26.85 -19.05
CA ASP A 723 -3.92 -27.82 -18.17
C ASP A 723 -3.73 -27.29 -16.73
N GLY A 724 -4.14 -26.04 -16.46
CA GLY A 724 -4.01 -25.35 -15.18
C GLY A 724 -3.20 -24.07 -15.26
N PRO A 725 -3.08 -23.33 -14.16
CA PRO A 725 -2.34 -22.07 -14.13
C PRO A 725 -0.84 -22.28 -14.30
N VAL A 726 -0.23 -21.47 -15.16
CA VAL A 726 1.23 -21.42 -15.38
C VAL A 726 1.70 -20.01 -15.08
N GLY A 727 2.52 -19.84 -14.07
CA GLY A 727 2.97 -18.53 -13.61
C GLY A 727 4.44 -18.45 -13.30
N GLN A 728 4.95 -17.22 -13.35
CA GLN A 728 6.28 -16.85 -12.87
C GLN A 728 6.19 -15.63 -11.96
N GLY A 729 7.09 -15.52 -11.02
CA GLY A 729 7.12 -14.40 -10.09
C GLY A 729 8.23 -14.48 -9.07
N LEU A 730 8.18 -13.59 -8.11
CA LEU A 730 9.08 -13.58 -6.95
C LEU A 730 8.55 -12.69 -5.83
N LEU A 731 9.01 -12.95 -4.62
CA LEU A 731 8.87 -12.04 -3.48
C LEU A 731 10.19 -11.28 -3.31
N ALA A 732 10.22 -10.00 -3.72
CA ALA A 732 11.47 -9.24 -3.92
C ALA A 732 12.37 -9.08 -2.68
N TYR A 733 11.81 -9.23 -1.48
CA TYR A 733 12.56 -9.14 -0.22
C TYR A 733 12.72 -10.48 0.50
N GLY A 734 12.33 -11.59 -0.14
CA GLY A 734 12.39 -12.93 0.45
C GLY A 734 11.25 -13.23 1.42
N GLN A 735 11.06 -14.52 1.69
CA GLN A 735 9.91 -15.06 2.44
C GLN A 735 10.00 -14.76 3.94
N SER A 736 11.20 -14.78 4.54
CA SER A 736 11.37 -14.71 5.98
C SER A 736 11.75 -13.30 6.48
N GLY A 737 11.17 -12.90 7.61
CA GLY A 737 11.60 -11.75 8.40
C GLY A 737 12.85 -12.02 9.25
N ASP A 738 13.18 -13.29 9.53
CA ASP A 738 14.33 -13.67 10.30
C ASP A 738 15.63 -13.53 9.49
N ALA A 739 16.51 -12.63 9.92
CA ALA A 739 17.79 -12.38 9.27
C ALA A 739 18.74 -13.59 9.23
N THR A 740 18.51 -14.62 10.06
CA THR A 740 19.29 -15.87 10.07
C THR A 740 18.78 -16.88 9.03
N SER A 741 17.59 -16.68 8.49
CA SER A 741 17.02 -17.55 7.47
C SER A 741 17.68 -17.30 6.10
N PRO A 742 18.00 -18.33 5.32
CA PRO A 742 18.46 -18.15 3.93
C PRO A 742 17.41 -17.44 3.07
N HIS A 743 16.13 -17.56 3.42
CA HIS A 743 15.01 -16.92 2.71
C HIS A 743 14.74 -15.47 3.15
N HIS A 744 15.69 -14.84 3.84
CA HIS A 744 15.67 -13.43 4.16
C HIS A 744 16.24 -12.57 3.02
N VAL A 745 17.22 -13.09 2.26
CA VAL A 745 17.95 -12.33 1.24
C VAL A 745 17.79 -12.88 -0.18
N ASP A 746 17.52 -14.16 -0.34
CA ASP A 746 17.49 -14.87 -1.64
C ASP A 746 16.50 -14.25 -2.65
N GLY A 747 15.35 -13.77 -2.20
CA GLY A 747 14.40 -13.03 -3.04
C GLY A 747 14.97 -11.70 -3.53
N THR A 748 15.78 -11.01 -2.72
CA THR A 748 16.41 -9.74 -3.11
C THR A 748 17.53 -9.96 -4.13
N GLU A 749 18.29 -11.04 -3.99
CA GLU A 749 19.31 -11.43 -4.97
C GLU A 749 18.68 -11.83 -6.30
N ALA A 750 17.57 -12.59 -6.27
CA ALA A 750 16.80 -12.94 -7.46
C ALA A 750 16.22 -11.68 -8.15
N TYR A 751 15.65 -10.75 -7.39
CA TYR A 751 15.17 -9.47 -7.91
C TYR A 751 16.30 -8.65 -8.56
N ALA A 752 17.43 -8.51 -7.90
CA ALA A 752 18.59 -7.79 -8.43
C ALA A 752 19.10 -8.38 -9.77
N ALA A 753 18.99 -9.70 -9.93
CA ALA A 753 19.33 -10.42 -11.15
C ALA A 753 18.21 -10.45 -12.20
N LYS A 754 17.03 -9.85 -11.94
CA LYS A 754 15.80 -9.99 -12.74
C LYS A 754 15.39 -11.45 -12.97
N ALA A 755 15.74 -12.33 -12.01
CA ALA A 755 15.51 -13.77 -12.09
C ALA A 755 14.16 -14.13 -11.44
N VAL A 756 13.12 -14.17 -12.25
CA VAL A 756 11.82 -14.71 -11.83
C VAL A 756 11.84 -16.24 -11.82
N ARG A 757 10.98 -16.84 -10.99
CA ARG A 757 10.89 -18.28 -10.85
C ARG A 757 9.47 -18.80 -11.17
N PRO A 758 9.31 -20.09 -11.53
CA PRO A 758 7.99 -20.70 -11.61
C PRO A 758 7.24 -20.61 -10.27
N LEU A 759 5.94 -20.32 -10.34
CA LEU A 759 5.00 -20.41 -9.23
C LEU A 759 4.40 -21.80 -9.24
N LEU A 760 4.90 -22.70 -8.37
CA LEU A 760 4.56 -24.11 -8.39
C LEU A 760 3.14 -24.32 -7.84
N PHE A 761 2.20 -24.73 -8.69
CA PHE A 761 0.80 -24.96 -8.33
C PHE A 761 0.43 -26.43 -8.37
N ALA A 762 0.77 -27.14 -9.45
CA ALA A 762 0.45 -28.55 -9.58
C ALA A 762 1.25 -29.41 -8.58
N ASP A 763 0.61 -30.41 -7.97
CA ASP A 763 1.26 -31.34 -7.03
C ASP A 763 2.51 -31.99 -7.63
N THR A 764 2.49 -32.32 -8.94
CA THR A 764 3.64 -32.90 -9.64
C THR A 764 4.85 -31.99 -9.66
N ASP A 765 4.65 -30.68 -9.81
CA ASP A 765 5.73 -29.69 -9.88
C ASP A 765 6.30 -29.41 -8.48
N ILE A 766 5.40 -29.33 -7.47
CA ILE A 766 5.79 -29.20 -6.06
C ILE A 766 6.64 -30.40 -5.64
N GLU A 767 6.21 -31.64 -6.01
CA GLU A 767 6.93 -32.86 -5.69
C GLU A 767 8.28 -32.99 -6.43
N ALA A 768 8.45 -32.31 -7.54
CA ALA A 768 9.68 -32.29 -8.34
C ALA A 768 10.69 -31.22 -7.86
N ASP A 769 10.32 -30.33 -6.92
CA ASP A 769 11.21 -29.27 -6.43
C ASP A 769 12.46 -29.89 -5.77
N PRO A 770 13.70 -29.48 -6.18
CA PRO A 770 14.94 -30.09 -5.71
C PRO A 770 15.24 -29.82 -4.23
N ASN A 771 14.63 -28.80 -3.65
CA ASN A 771 14.82 -28.40 -2.25
C ASN A 771 13.59 -28.70 -1.37
N LEU A 772 12.69 -29.55 -1.86
CA LEU A 772 11.44 -29.89 -1.17
C LEU A 772 11.68 -30.43 0.24
N MET A 773 11.16 -29.72 1.23
CA MET A 773 11.07 -30.18 2.63
C MET A 773 9.61 -30.46 2.99
N ARG A 774 9.38 -31.42 3.90
CA ARG A 774 8.03 -31.79 4.35
C ARG A 774 7.96 -31.85 5.85
N GLN A 775 6.85 -31.39 6.37
CA GLN A 775 6.53 -31.49 7.79
C GLN A 775 5.02 -31.62 7.97
N THR A 776 4.60 -32.60 8.75
CA THR A 776 3.23 -32.66 9.29
C THR A 776 3.22 -32.04 10.66
N ILE A 777 2.35 -31.09 10.90
CA ILE A 777 2.15 -30.43 12.18
C ILE A 777 0.79 -30.84 12.77
N VAL A 778 0.74 -31.04 14.08
CA VAL A 778 -0.44 -31.46 14.82
C VAL A 778 -0.58 -30.59 16.06
N GLY A 779 -1.80 -30.06 16.31
CA GLY A 779 -2.12 -29.19 17.43
C GLY A 779 -3.40 -29.55 18.15
#